data_9a95184ff6df93320048c86a498a5ec7
#
_entry.id   9a95184ff6df93320048c86a498a5ec7
#
_cell.length_a   1.000
_cell.length_b   1.000
_cell.length_c   1.000
_cell.angle_alpha   90.00
_cell.angle_beta   90.00
_cell.angle_gamma   90.00
#
_symmetry.space_group_name_H-M   'P 1'
#
loop_
_entity.id
_entity.type
_entity.pdbx_description
1 polymer ?
#
loop_
_entity_poly.entity_id
_entity_poly.type
_entity_poly.pdbx_seq_one_letter_code
_entity_poly.pdbx_strand_id
1 'polypeptide(L)'
;MPIADRQTRISLLWLPAFVPLWLAGCGGYGGGGNGGGGGGSAPSAPTGLTATAANAQVNLTWNASAAATGYYVKRSTSSGTEVQIAAQSATAYNDNSVNNGTTYYYVVSAYNSYGQSANSAEVSGTPLAPPPPAADVTITIDPTKTKPISPYIYGTNFYSGNTAPQPNFTFDRAGGNRWTAYNWENNYSNAGGDYIYNNDLYLCNAGCNAAIPAEAVRTFIAADQSAGLASLVTFQLQGLVSADGNGPVSTANPPDMTRFKTVVDKKSTVSSVPFTTTPPTTDANVFMDEFAWALDQKLPGIFGANPTHPTFLSLDNEPDLWNATHLEVQGSTNISSTNFITKSVTLSEALKDQFPNLVIFGPVNYGFNGIYSWQGDPSLSPTPNGANWFADKYLAGIKTASAAYGKPVVDVYDFHWYSEATDGTTRVTNMTGSSLTDAQVQAIVQSPRSLWDTTFKENSWITNSVLGGPIYILGRLQAKIDAENPGMKIAITEYENGGFNHIAGTIAQADNLGIFGSLGIFAANFWPPGGTYSYTLAAFRAFRGFDGANANFGDISLQSTSSDVASVVVYASTDTTAPGRVVFVAINRSNAAKFTAINGQALSGTAHLYQMTAASASTQSVVQPVSMGPMAVSGSSLTITLPAYSVTTIDVH
;
A
#
# COMPACT_ATOMS: atom_id res chain seq x y z
N MET A 1 -31.63 36.75 -3.15
CA MET A 1 -32.71 37.10 -4.09
C MET A 1 -32.59 36.22 -5.31
N PRO A 2 -33.74 35.76 -5.86
CA PRO A 2 -34.56 34.64 -5.37
C PRO A 2 -34.58 33.46 -6.38
N ILE A 3 -34.75 32.26 -5.88
CA ILE A 3 -35.87 31.31 -6.02
C ILE A 3 -36.48 31.18 -7.41
N ALA A 4 -36.43 29.99 -7.98
CA ALA A 4 -37.48 29.39 -8.78
C ALA A 4 -37.49 27.87 -8.69
N ASP A 5 -38.48 27.44 -8.01
CA ASP A 5 -39.11 26.14 -7.89
C ASP A 5 -39.62 25.60 -9.23
N ARG A 6 -39.51 24.29 -9.50
CA ARG A 6 -40.45 23.57 -10.35
C ARG A 6 -40.55 22.08 -9.96
N GLN A 7 -41.63 21.78 -9.28
CA GLN A 7 -42.24 20.45 -9.19
C GLN A 7 -42.63 19.90 -10.56
N THR A 8 -42.48 18.60 -10.76
CA THR A 8 -43.24 17.88 -11.81
C THR A 8 -43.67 16.50 -11.30
N ARG A 9 -44.87 16.43 -10.90
CA ARG A 9 -46.02 15.53 -10.98
C ARG A 9 -45.74 14.06 -11.33
N ILE A 10 -46.17 13.23 -10.39
CA ILE A 10 -46.49 11.82 -10.48
C ILE A 10 -47.80 11.65 -11.25
N SER A 11 -47.80 10.74 -12.23
CA SER A 11 -49.04 10.27 -12.88
C SER A 11 -49.29 8.82 -12.52
N LEU A 12 -50.29 8.61 -11.69
CA LEU A 12 -50.94 7.30 -11.49
C LEU A 12 -51.79 6.98 -12.75
N LEU A 13 -51.71 5.77 -13.26
CA LEU A 13 -52.66 5.22 -14.21
C LEU A 13 -53.37 4.00 -13.60
N TRP A 14 -54.69 4.08 -13.68
CA TRP A 14 -55.72 3.19 -13.16
C TRP A 14 -55.81 1.88 -13.94
N LEU A 15 -56.12 0.79 -13.19
CA LEU A 15 -56.69 -0.47 -13.72
C LEU A 15 -58.20 -0.34 -13.77
N PRO A 16 -58.88 -0.95 -14.76
CA PRO A 16 -60.29 -1.30 -14.63
C PRO A 16 -60.48 -2.76 -14.34
N ALA A 17 -61.28 -3.03 -13.30
CA ALA A 17 -61.83 -4.33 -12.94
C ALA A 17 -62.98 -4.66 -13.89
N PHE A 18 -63.04 -5.90 -14.38
CA PHE A 18 -64.23 -6.45 -15.03
C PHE A 18 -64.89 -7.54 -14.14
N VAL A 19 -66.13 -7.29 -13.80
CA VAL A 19 -67.07 -8.24 -13.14
C VAL A 19 -67.86 -8.98 -14.22
N PRO A 20 -68.08 -10.29 -14.14
CA PRO A 20 -68.94 -11.00 -15.09
C PRO A 20 -70.37 -10.96 -14.66
N LEU A 21 -71.27 -10.65 -15.62
CA LEU A 21 -72.73 -10.68 -15.48
C LEU A 21 -73.26 -12.03 -15.95
N TRP A 22 -74.04 -12.73 -15.08
CA TRP A 22 -74.83 -13.91 -15.39
C TRP A 22 -76.12 -13.45 -16.03
N LEU A 23 -76.49 -14.15 -17.09
CA LEU A 23 -77.93 -14.19 -17.56
C LEU A 23 -78.31 -15.63 -17.93
N ALA A 24 -79.26 -16.13 -17.22
CA ALA A 24 -79.94 -17.36 -17.50
C ALA A 24 -81.09 -17.14 -18.51
N GLY A 25 -81.29 -18.04 -19.42
CA GLY A 25 -82.41 -18.05 -20.31
C GLY A 25 -82.79 -19.48 -20.76
N CYS A 26 -83.97 -19.95 -20.35
CA CYS A 26 -84.60 -21.24 -20.64
C CYS A 26 -85.36 -21.26 -21.94
N GLY A 27 -85.50 -22.40 -22.55
CA GLY A 27 -86.61 -22.84 -23.44
C GLY A 27 -86.08 -23.33 -24.79
N GLY A 28 -86.37 -24.48 -25.30
CA GLY A 28 -87.38 -25.42 -25.27
C GLY A 28 -87.50 -26.10 -26.63
N TYR A 29 -87.60 -27.42 -26.66
CA TYR A 29 -88.27 -28.36 -27.63
C TYR A 29 -87.90 -28.45 -29.13
N GLY A 30 -87.57 -29.66 -29.53
CA GLY A 30 -88.08 -30.22 -30.77
C GLY A 30 -87.17 -31.04 -31.65
N GLY A 31 -87.26 -32.36 -31.57
CA GLY A 31 -87.44 -33.25 -32.71
C GLY A 31 -86.28 -33.76 -33.55
N GLY A 32 -85.94 -35.01 -33.34
CA GLY A 32 -85.81 -36.05 -34.32
C GLY A 32 -84.75 -35.95 -35.46
N GLY A 33 -83.83 -36.88 -35.47
CA GLY A 33 -83.03 -37.18 -36.64
C GLY A 33 -81.87 -38.14 -36.35
N ASN A 34 -82.08 -39.38 -36.67
CA ASN A 34 -81.10 -40.45 -36.63
C ASN A 34 -79.90 -40.20 -37.54
N GLY A 35 -78.62 -40.37 -37.10
CA GLY A 35 -77.49 -40.34 -37.96
C GLY A 35 -76.16 -40.54 -37.22
N GLY A 36 -75.60 -41.69 -37.26
CA GLY A 36 -74.22 -42.06 -37.23
C GLY A 36 -73.41 -41.61 -36.03
N GLY A 37 -73.23 -42.43 -35.00
CA GLY A 37 -72.36 -42.15 -33.87
C GLY A 37 -70.91 -42.16 -34.24
N GLY A 38 -70.33 -40.95 -34.31
CA GLY A 38 -68.89 -40.75 -34.07
C GLY A 38 -68.69 -40.47 -32.59
N GLY A 39 -68.52 -41.52 -31.78
CA GLY A 39 -68.19 -41.33 -30.38
C GLY A 39 -66.86 -40.68 -30.17
N GLY A 40 -66.87 -39.36 -29.90
CA GLY A 40 -65.63 -38.65 -29.50
C GLY A 40 -65.12 -39.23 -28.21
N SER A 41 -63.81 -39.40 -28.09
CA SER A 41 -63.14 -39.89 -26.91
C SER A 41 -62.17 -38.82 -26.38
N ALA A 42 -61.83 -38.96 -25.12
CA ALA A 42 -60.73 -38.16 -24.54
C ALA A 42 -59.41 -38.36 -25.36
N PRO A 43 -58.54 -37.34 -25.47
CA PRO A 43 -57.28 -37.47 -26.20
C PRO A 43 -56.39 -38.55 -25.60
N SER A 44 -55.41 -39.03 -26.35
CA SER A 44 -54.33 -39.85 -25.79
C SER A 44 -53.38 -39.00 -24.92
N ALA A 45 -52.71 -39.65 -23.96
CA ALA A 45 -51.70 -38.99 -23.15
C ALA A 45 -50.60 -38.34 -24.03
N PRO A 46 -50.15 -37.10 -23.72
CA PRO A 46 -49.01 -36.48 -24.41
C PRO A 46 -47.76 -37.35 -24.32
N THR A 47 -46.99 -37.38 -25.40
CA THR A 47 -45.71 -38.11 -25.46
C THR A 47 -44.57 -37.14 -25.67
N GLY A 48 -43.31 -37.58 -25.42
CA GLY A 48 -42.13 -36.78 -25.68
C GLY A 48 -42.01 -35.55 -24.78
N LEU A 49 -42.61 -35.58 -23.56
CA LEU A 49 -42.40 -34.51 -22.59
C LEU A 49 -40.92 -34.43 -22.24
N THR A 50 -40.39 -33.24 -22.31
CA THR A 50 -39.02 -32.88 -21.88
C THR A 50 -39.05 -31.72 -20.93
N ALA A 51 -38.09 -31.65 -19.99
CA ALA A 51 -37.86 -30.53 -19.11
C ALA A 51 -36.43 -30.05 -19.26
N THR A 52 -36.25 -28.79 -19.68
CA THR A 52 -34.93 -28.16 -19.77
C THR A 52 -34.82 -27.09 -18.69
N ALA A 53 -33.93 -27.34 -17.72
CA ALA A 53 -33.71 -26.43 -16.61
C ALA A 53 -32.83 -25.26 -17.04
N ALA A 54 -33.15 -24.04 -16.56
CA ALA A 54 -32.41 -22.81 -16.73
C ALA A 54 -32.37 -22.04 -15.39
N ASN A 55 -31.84 -20.81 -15.38
CA ASN A 55 -31.81 -19.99 -14.17
C ASN A 55 -33.25 -19.59 -13.76
N ALA A 56 -33.67 -20.04 -12.59
CA ALA A 56 -35.03 -19.83 -12.03
C ALA A 56 -36.15 -20.16 -13.01
N GLN A 57 -35.98 -21.15 -13.90
CA GLN A 57 -36.91 -21.52 -14.95
C GLN A 57 -36.77 -23.01 -15.31
N VAL A 58 -37.91 -23.64 -15.67
CA VAL A 58 -37.92 -24.93 -16.37
C VAL A 58 -38.77 -24.78 -17.64
N ASN A 59 -38.19 -25.08 -18.77
CA ASN A 59 -38.87 -25.06 -20.07
C ASN A 59 -39.34 -26.47 -20.41
N LEU A 60 -40.65 -26.63 -20.58
CA LEU A 60 -41.29 -27.87 -20.95
C LEU A 60 -41.70 -27.86 -22.42
N THR A 61 -41.48 -28.97 -23.12
CA THR A 61 -42.05 -29.20 -24.46
C THR A 61 -42.56 -30.62 -24.56
N TRP A 62 -43.62 -30.86 -25.39
CA TRP A 62 -44.19 -32.16 -25.61
C TRP A 62 -44.79 -32.26 -27.02
N ASN A 63 -45.08 -33.50 -27.43
CA ASN A 63 -45.74 -33.75 -28.70
C ASN A 63 -47.25 -33.51 -28.60
N ALA A 64 -47.82 -32.95 -29.65
CA ALA A 64 -49.28 -32.75 -29.73
C ALA A 64 -50.02 -34.07 -29.68
N SER A 65 -51.09 -34.13 -28.88
CA SER A 65 -52.00 -35.27 -28.84
C SER A 65 -53.16 -35.08 -29.84
N ALA A 66 -53.47 -36.09 -30.61
CA ALA A 66 -54.56 -36.03 -31.55
C ALA A 66 -55.90 -35.72 -30.85
N ALA A 67 -56.75 -34.88 -31.43
CA ALA A 67 -57.99 -34.40 -30.90
C ALA A 67 -57.95 -33.63 -29.57
N ALA A 68 -56.77 -33.24 -29.07
CA ALA A 68 -56.64 -32.36 -27.92
C ALA A 68 -57.00 -30.90 -28.28
N THR A 69 -57.76 -30.23 -27.40
CA THR A 69 -58.05 -28.80 -27.47
C THR A 69 -57.18 -27.99 -26.52
N GLY A 70 -56.51 -28.69 -25.59
CA GLY A 70 -55.58 -28.08 -24.67
C GLY A 70 -54.86 -29.10 -23.77
N TYR A 71 -53.97 -28.58 -22.90
CA TYR A 71 -53.13 -29.36 -22.00
C TYR A 71 -53.15 -28.77 -20.62
N TYR A 72 -53.15 -29.64 -19.60
CA TYR A 72 -52.90 -29.30 -18.22
C TYR A 72 -51.44 -29.64 -17.90
N VAL A 73 -50.67 -28.62 -17.51
CA VAL A 73 -49.33 -28.79 -16.99
C VAL A 73 -49.41 -28.94 -15.47
N LYS A 74 -48.75 -29.94 -14.93
CA LYS A 74 -48.78 -30.27 -13.50
C LYS A 74 -47.36 -30.35 -12.99
N ARG A 75 -47.16 -29.91 -11.73
CA ARG A 75 -45.84 -29.84 -11.07
C ARG A 75 -45.96 -30.26 -9.62
N SER A 76 -44.86 -30.85 -9.11
CA SER A 76 -44.61 -31.07 -7.68
C SER A 76 -43.13 -31.00 -7.37
N THR A 77 -42.76 -30.90 -6.10
CA THR A 77 -41.39 -31.13 -5.60
C THR A 77 -41.15 -32.57 -5.18
N SER A 78 -42.17 -33.43 -5.30
CA SER A 78 -42.11 -34.88 -5.03
C SER A 78 -42.69 -35.63 -6.20
N SER A 79 -42.00 -36.68 -6.69
CA SER A 79 -42.43 -37.53 -7.79
C SER A 79 -43.78 -38.14 -7.52
N GLY A 80 -44.65 -38.18 -8.54
CA GLY A 80 -45.98 -38.82 -8.50
C GLY A 80 -47.05 -38.00 -7.77
N THR A 81 -46.80 -36.78 -7.35
CA THR A 81 -47.75 -35.92 -6.60
C THR A 81 -48.05 -34.58 -7.30
N GLU A 82 -47.84 -34.53 -8.63
CA GLU A 82 -47.97 -33.32 -9.42
C GLU A 82 -49.41 -32.79 -9.41
N VAL A 83 -49.52 -31.49 -9.13
CA VAL A 83 -50.77 -30.73 -9.19
C VAL A 83 -50.74 -29.74 -10.34
N GLN A 84 -51.93 -29.44 -10.88
CA GLN A 84 -52.07 -28.55 -12.02
C GLN A 84 -51.57 -27.13 -11.68
N ILE A 85 -50.68 -26.61 -12.50
CA ILE A 85 -50.13 -25.24 -12.42
C ILE A 85 -50.56 -24.38 -13.61
N ALA A 86 -50.89 -24.99 -14.76
CA ALA A 86 -51.32 -24.24 -15.95
C ALA A 86 -52.30 -25.06 -16.80
N ALA A 87 -53.08 -24.33 -17.62
CA ALA A 87 -53.90 -24.87 -18.70
C ALA A 87 -53.66 -24.01 -19.95
N GLN A 88 -53.35 -24.66 -21.09
CA GLN A 88 -53.04 -23.96 -22.34
C GLN A 88 -53.23 -24.82 -23.57
N SER A 89 -53.27 -24.22 -24.78
CA SER A 89 -53.37 -24.95 -26.03
C SER A 89 -52.04 -25.25 -26.70
N ALA A 90 -50.97 -24.53 -26.30
CA ALA A 90 -49.61 -24.74 -26.82
C ALA A 90 -48.98 -26.01 -26.29
N THR A 91 -48.03 -26.60 -27.00
CA THR A 91 -47.25 -27.79 -26.63
C THR A 91 -45.90 -27.46 -25.98
N ALA A 92 -45.80 -26.25 -25.41
CA ALA A 92 -44.63 -25.80 -24.63
C ALA A 92 -45.09 -24.91 -23.47
N TYR A 93 -44.40 -24.99 -22.34
CA TYR A 93 -44.68 -24.18 -21.16
C TYR A 93 -43.38 -23.77 -20.48
N ASN A 94 -43.26 -22.48 -20.15
CA ASN A 94 -42.12 -21.99 -19.38
C ASN A 94 -42.56 -21.76 -17.92
N ASP A 95 -42.05 -22.57 -17.03
CA ASP A 95 -42.29 -22.40 -15.60
C ASP A 95 -41.24 -21.47 -15.01
N ASN A 96 -41.64 -20.22 -14.75
CA ASN A 96 -40.82 -19.18 -14.14
C ASN A 96 -41.08 -19.03 -12.63
N SER A 97 -41.86 -19.94 -12.05
CA SER A 97 -42.23 -19.92 -10.62
C SER A 97 -41.48 -20.99 -9.82
N VAL A 98 -40.23 -21.26 -10.19
CA VAL A 98 -39.33 -22.26 -9.64
C VAL A 98 -38.08 -21.64 -9.04
N ASN A 99 -37.52 -22.28 -8.01
CA ASN A 99 -36.30 -21.81 -7.34
C ASN A 99 -35.09 -22.65 -7.77
N ASN A 100 -33.94 -22.01 -7.91
CA ASN A 100 -32.69 -22.72 -8.15
C ASN A 100 -32.34 -23.68 -7.02
N GLY A 101 -31.78 -24.85 -7.36
CA GLY A 101 -31.39 -25.90 -6.42
C GLY A 101 -32.54 -26.82 -5.98
N THR A 102 -33.78 -26.53 -6.38
CA THR A 102 -34.95 -27.39 -6.06
C THR A 102 -35.31 -28.24 -7.28
N THR A 103 -35.41 -29.53 -7.11
CA THR A 103 -35.91 -30.45 -8.17
C THR A 103 -37.41 -30.38 -8.25
N TYR A 104 -37.92 -30.15 -9.44
CA TYR A 104 -39.36 -30.16 -9.75
C TYR A 104 -39.67 -31.31 -10.71
N TYR A 105 -40.78 -31.98 -10.47
CA TYR A 105 -41.32 -33.07 -11.30
C TYR A 105 -42.53 -32.56 -12.07
N TYR A 106 -42.64 -32.96 -13.34
CA TYR A 106 -43.69 -32.49 -14.25
C TYR A 106 -44.32 -33.65 -14.99
N VAL A 107 -45.66 -33.57 -15.14
CA VAL A 107 -46.43 -34.35 -16.09
C VAL A 107 -47.42 -33.45 -16.82
N VAL A 108 -47.81 -33.84 -18.01
CA VAL A 108 -48.80 -33.12 -18.84
C VAL A 108 -49.89 -34.08 -19.23
N SER A 109 -51.16 -33.64 -19.17
CA SER A 109 -52.29 -34.36 -19.71
C SER A 109 -53.01 -33.51 -20.75
N ALA A 110 -53.57 -34.16 -21.79
CA ALA A 110 -54.37 -33.51 -22.82
C ALA A 110 -55.88 -33.56 -22.45
N TYR A 111 -56.60 -32.55 -22.92
CA TYR A 111 -58.07 -32.56 -22.75
C TYR A 111 -58.81 -32.09 -24.00
N ASN A 112 -60.08 -32.50 -24.13
CA ASN A 112 -61.05 -31.97 -25.08
C ASN A 112 -62.46 -31.99 -24.42
N SER A 113 -63.51 -31.74 -25.19
CA SER A 113 -64.89 -31.73 -24.72
C SER A 113 -65.44 -33.12 -24.22
N TYR A 114 -64.72 -34.21 -24.52
CA TYR A 114 -65.07 -35.57 -24.14
C TYR A 114 -64.31 -36.08 -22.89
N GLY A 115 -63.33 -35.34 -22.43
CA GLY A 115 -62.57 -35.64 -21.21
C GLY A 115 -61.08 -35.33 -21.26
N GLN A 116 -60.39 -35.77 -20.19
CA GLN A 116 -58.98 -35.64 -19.99
C GLN A 116 -58.24 -36.96 -20.18
N SER A 117 -57.06 -36.94 -20.73
CA SER A 117 -56.19 -38.11 -20.88
C SER A 117 -55.51 -38.50 -19.55
N ALA A 118 -54.87 -39.66 -19.52
CA ALA A 118 -53.84 -39.95 -18.53
C ALA A 118 -52.71 -38.96 -18.65
N ASN A 119 -51.87 -38.86 -17.60
CA ASN A 119 -50.63 -38.05 -17.61
C ASN A 119 -49.60 -38.64 -18.60
N SER A 120 -48.73 -37.79 -19.11
CA SER A 120 -47.49 -38.19 -19.78
C SER A 120 -46.58 -38.98 -18.87
N ALA A 121 -45.49 -39.53 -19.40
CA ALA A 121 -44.33 -39.89 -18.58
C ALA A 121 -43.87 -38.67 -17.78
N GLU A 122 -43.44 -38.90 -16.54
CA GLU A 122 -42.87 -37.86 -15.66
C GLU A 122 -41.47 -37.48 -16.14
N VAL A 123 -41.16 -36.17 -16.07
CA VAL A 123 -39.82 -35.64 -16.25
C VAL A 123 -39.47 -34.72 -15.08
N SER A 124 -38.20 -34.54 -14.80
CA SER A 124 -37.75 -33.62 -13.76
C SER A 124 -36.76 -32.57 -14.29
N GLY A 125 -36.73 -31.42 -13.63
CA GLY A 125 -35.79 -30.36 -13.89
C GLY A 125 -35.35 -29.69 -12.58
N THR A 126 -34.05 -29.43 -12.45
CA THR A 126 -33.49 -28.71 -11.31
C THR A 126 -32.87 -27.40 -11.83
N PRO A 127 -33.57 -26.26 -11.70
CA PRO A 127 -33.01 -24.97 -12.08
C PRO A 127 -31.69 -24.68 -11.35
N LEU A 128 -30.71 -24.10 -12.03
CA LEU A 128 -29.44 -23.73 -11.47
C LEU A 128 -29.10 -22.31 -11.89
N ALA A 129 -28.56 -21.52 -10.95
CA ALA A 129 -28.00 -20.23 -11.27
C ALA A 129 -26.81 -20.39 -12.22
N PRO A 130 -26.57 -19.44 -13.12
CA PRO A 130 -25.33 -19.44 -13.89
C PRO A 130 -24.13 -19.41 -12.94
N PRO A 131 -23.00 -20.01 -13.33
CA PRO A 131 -21.78 -19.91 -12.53
C PRO A 131 -21.42 -18.43 -12.33
N PRO A 132 -20.86 -18.04 -11.18
CA PRO A 132 -20.36 -16.69 -10.97
C PRO A 132 -19.40 -16.29 -12.08
N PRO A 133 -19.34 -15.01 -12.49
CA PRO A 133 -18.35 -14.56 -13.47
C PRO A 133 -16.94 -14.88 -12.97
N ALA A 134 -16.03 -15.25 -13.88
CA ALA A 134 -14.64 -15.45 -13.55
C ALA A 134 -14.03 -14.12 -13.09
N ALA A 135 -13.16 -14.16 -12.08
CA ALA A 135 -12.46 -12.97 -11.64
C ALA A 135 -11.47 -12.49 -12.71
N ASP A 136 -11.37 -11.17 -12.89
CA ASP A 136 -10.36 -10.53 -13.77
C ASP A 136 -8.94 -10.76 -13.23
N VAL A 137 -8.80 -10.72 -11.89
CA VAL A 137 -7.53 -10.94 -11.19
C VAL A 137 -7.76 -11.89 -10.02
N THR A 138 -6.86 -12.86 -9.89
CA THR A 138 -6.83 -13.77 -8.74
C THR A 138 -5.62 -13.46 -7.87
N ILE A 139 -5.86 -13.27 -6.60
CA ILE A 139 -4.85 -13.11 -5.55
C ILE A 139 -4.80 -14.41 -4.75
N THR A 140 -3.60 -14.94 -4.54
CA THR A 140 -3.38 -16.11 -3.69
C THR A 140 -2.58 -15.69 -2.47
N ILE A 141 -3.15 -15.90 -1.28
CA ILE A 141 -2.49 -15.68 0.01
C ILE A 141 -1.95 -17.01 0.51
N ASP A 142 -0.68 -17.03 0.90
CA ASP A 142 -0.04 -18.17 1.58
C ASP A 142 0.17 -17.82 3.06
N PRO A 143 -0.73 -18.25 3.96
CA PRO A 143 -0.65 -17.93 5.38
C PRO A 143 0.50 -18.64 6.11
N THR A 144 1.18 -19.58 5.46
CA THR A 144 2.34 -20.29 6.04
C THR A 144 3.63 -19.51 5.85
N LYS A 145 3.65 -18.54 4.93
CA LYS A 145 4.80 -17.69 4.62
C LYS A 145 4.58 -16.30 5.19
N THR A 146 5.16 -16.07 6.34
CA THR A 146 4.97 -14.86 7.13
C THR A 146 6.25 -14.08 7.32
N LYS A 147 6.12 -12.76 7.55
CA LYS A 147 7.21 -11.89 8.01
C LYS A 147 6.69 -10.90 9.04
N PRO A 148 7.42 -10.62 10.12
CA PRO A 148 7.11 -9.50 11.00
C PRO A 148 7.16 -8.18 10.22
N ILE A 149 6.18 -7.31 10.46
CA ILE A 149 6.15 -5.95 9.93
C ILE A 149 6.76 -5.03 10.98
N SER A 150 7.84 -4.33 10.60
CA SER A 150 8.44 -3.35 11.48
C SER A 150 7.49 -2.16 11.71
N PRO A 151 7.32 -1.69 12.95
CA PRO A 151 6.54 -0.48 13.18
C PRO A 151 7.17 0.77 12.54
N TYR A 152 8.46 0.77 12.24
CA TYR A 152 9.20 1.93 11.73
C TYR A 152 9.08 2.15 10.22
N ILE A 153 8.30 1.35 9.49
CA ILE A 153 8.04 1.59 8.06
C ILE A 153 6.99 2.69 7.81
N TYR A 154 6.26 3.11 8.84
CA TYR A 154 5.27 4.19 8.75
C TYR A 154 5.87 5.52 9.20
N GLY A 155 7.02 5.86 8.66
CA GLY A 155 7.80 7.04 9.04
C GLY A 155 7.66 8.22 8.08
N THR A 156 8.03 9.38 8.59
CA THR A 156 8.15 10.64 7.85
C THR A 156 9.45 11.36 8.21
N ASN A 157 9.74 12.45 7.51
CA ASN A 157 10.76 13.42 7.91
C ASN A 157 10.05 14.67 8.44
N PHE A 158 10.56 15.26 9.53
CA PHE A 158 10.08 16.55 10.09
C PHE A 158 8.61 16.56 10.52
N TYR A 159 8.17 15.56 11.28
CA TYR A 159 6.79 15.48 11.79
C TYR A 159 6.34 16.78 12.49
N SER A 160 7.14 17.29 13.40
CA SER A 160 6.81 18.49 14.18
C SER A 160 6.75 19.79 13.38
N GLY A 161 7.37 19.84 12.21
CA GLY A 161 7.35 21.00 11.29
C GLY A 161 6.14 21.01 10.35
N ASN A 162 5.32 19.99 10.36
CA ASN A 162 4.25 19.80 9.40
C ASN A 162 2.91 20.31 9.94
N THR A 163 2.29 21.24 9.22
CA THR A 163 0.99 21.84 9.60
C THR A 163 -0.22 21.10 9.03
N ALA A 164 -0.04 20.17 8.10
CA ALA A 164 -1.14 19.36 7.58
C ALA A 164 -1.62 18.34 8.63
N PRO A 165 -2.91 17.94 8.65
CA PRO A 165 -3.36 16.84 9.50
C PRO A 165 -2.56 15.58 9.21
N GLN A 166 -1.85 15.07 10.24
CA GLN A 166 -0.96 13.92 10.09
C GLN A 166 -1.72 12.59 10.19
N PRO A 167 -1.34 11.52 9.46
CA PRO A 167 -1.73 10.16 9.78
C PRO A 167 -1.01 9.66 11.04
N ASN A 168 -1.38 8.46 11.52
CA ASN A 168 -0.76 7.83 12.69
C ASN A 168 0.66 7.32 12.34
N PHE A 169 1.61 8.23 12.13
CA PHE A 169 3.01 7.89 11.97
C PHE A 169 3.57 7.23 13.24
N THR A 170 4.66 6.49 13.08
CA THR A 170 5.32 5.76 14.17
C THR A 170 6.80 6.07 14.27
N PHE A 171 7.33 6.81 13.30
CA PHE A 171 8.77 7.07 13.17
C PHE A 171 9.00 8.43 12.51
N ASP A 172 9.93 9.24 13.04
CA ASP A 172 10.35 10.50 12.44
C ASP A 172 11.85 10.59 12.30
N ARG A 173 12.33 11.34 11.31
CA ARG A 173 13.74 11.55 11.04
C ARG A 173 14.10 13.03 10.98
N ALA A 174 15.17 13.38 11.70
CA ALA A 174 15.90 14.64 11.57
C ALA A 174 17.06 14.42 10.58
N GLY A 175 16.79 14.63 9.27
CA GLY A 175 17.74 14.43 8.18
C GLY A 175 17.79 15.58 7.18
N GLY A 176 18.49 15.36 6.07
CA GLY A 176 18.71 16.35 5.02
C GLY A 176 20.02 17.14 5.19
N ASN A 177 20.41 17.91 4.16
CA ASN A 177 21.72 18.53 4.03
C ASN A 177 22.15 19.38 5.24
N ARG A 178 21.22 20.12 5.86
CA ARG A 178 21.56 20.99 6.99
C ARG A 178 22.12 20.25 8.19
N TRP A 179 21.78 18.98 8.38
CA TRP A 179 22.27 18.18 9.49
C TRP A 179 23.73 17.76 9.32
N THR A 180 24.26 17.67 8.11
CA THR A 180 25.68 17.35 7.83
C THR A 180 26.64 18.31 8.54
N ALA A 181 26.35 19.59 8.57
CA ALA A 181 27.20 20.60 9.22
C ALA A 181 26.56 21.22 10.47
N TYR A 182 25.68 20.48 11.15
CA TYR A 182 25.07 20.89 12.42
C TYR A 182 26.06 20.77 13.57
N ASN A 183 26.21 21.85 14.34
CA ASN A 183 27.03 21.91 15.54
C ASN A 183 26.16 21.85 16.79
N TRP A 184 26.21 20.73 17.50
CA TRP A 184 25.40 20.51 18.69
C TRP A 184 25.74 21.44 19.87
N GLU A 185 26.96 22.01 19.91
CA GLU A 185 27.40 22.88 21.00
C GLU A 185 26.72 24.25 20.97
N ASN A 186 26.42 24.78 19.76
CA ASN A 186 25.87 26.12 19.54
C ASN A 186 24.55 26.13 18.72
N ASN A 187 24.10 24.94 18.25
CA ASN A 187 22.91 24.73 17.41
C ASN A 187 22.92 25.40 16.03
N TYR A 188 24.05 25.97 15.58
CA TYR A 188 24.19 26.45 14.21
C TYR A 188 24.33 25.28 13.23
N SER A 189 23.86 25.49 12.01
CA SER A 189 24.03 24.55 10.89
C SER A 189 24.38 25.28 9.62
N ASN A 190 25.00 24.60 8.64
CA ASN A 190 25.15 25.13 7.30
C ASN A 190 24.10 24.52 6.36
N ALA A 191 23.53 25.35 5.49
CA ALA A 191 22.50 24.94 4.54
C ALA A 191 23.04 24.14 3.35
N GLY A 192 24.36 24.13 3.15
CA GLY A 192 24.92 23.60 1.92
C GLY A 192 24.37 24.29 0.68
N GLY A 193 24.29 23.56 -0.41
CA GLY A 193 23.72 24.03 -1.66
C GLY A 193 22.22 24.35 -1.64
N ASP A 194 21.49 23.92 -0.62
CA ASP A 194 20.04 24.16 -0.50
C ASP A 194 19.72 25.66 -0.33
N TYR A 195 20.59 26.40 0.37
CA TYR A 195 20.41 27.84 0.55
C TYR A 195 21.74 28.57 0.70
N ILE A 196 22.40 28.88 -0.42
CA ILE A 196 23.59 29.73 -0.53
C ILE A 196 24.70 29.47 0.48
N TYR A 197 24.86 28.22 0.95
CA TYR A 197 25.85 27.79 1.94
C TYR A 197 25.79 28.62 3.23
N ASN A 198 24.60 28.87 3.71
CA ASN A 198 24.32 29.78 4.82
C ASN A 198 24.53 29.12 6.18
N ASN A 199 25.39 29.68 7.04
CA ASN A 199 25.43 29.37 8.46
C ASN A 199 24.32 30.12 9.19
N ASP A 200 23.41 29.39 9.86
CA ASP A 200 22.27 29.97 10.57
C ASP A 200 21.75 29.05 11.69
N LEU A 201 20.65 29.48 12.34
CA LEU A 201 19.92 28.74 13.36
C LEU A 201 18.64 28.05 12.81
N TYR A 202 18.58 27.76 11.53
CA TYR A 202 17.36 27.23 10.91
C TYR A 202 16.84 25.96 11.59
N LEU A 203 17.71 25.05 12.04
CA LEU A 203 17.34 23.82 12.75
C LEU A 203 16.88 24.08 14.20
N CYS A 204 17.32 25.20 14.80
CA CYS A 204 16.90 25.64 16.12
C CYS A 204 15.98 26.85 16.02
N ASN A 205 14.83 26.68 15.36
CA ASN A 205 13.84 27.74 15.17
C ASN A 205 12.84 27.83 16.33
N ALA A 206 11.62 28.25 16.09
CA ALA A 206 10.60 28.55 17.10
C ALA A 206 10.47 27.45 18.19
N GLY A 207 10.72 27.83 19.44
CA GLY A 207 10.64 26.94 20.60
C GLY A 207 11.96 26.31 21.04
N CYS A 208 13.03 26.45 20.24
CA CYS A 208 14.36 25.99 20.56
C CYS A 208 15.20 27.12 21.20
N ASN A 209 15.86 26.86 22.32
CA ASN A 209 16.82 27.79 22.92
C ASN A 209 18.23 27.51 22.44
N ALA A 210 18.68 28.27 21.46
CA ALA A 210 20.00 28.09 20.83
C ALA A 210 21.20 28.22 21.80
N ALA A 211 21.01 28.82 22.98
CA ALA A 211 22.05 28.93 24.00
C ALA A 211 22.25 27.60 24.80
N ILE A 212 21.39 26.62 24.61
CA ILE A 212 21.50 25.32 25.26
C ILE A 212 22.07 24.32 24.25
N PRO A 213 23.23 23.70 24.50
CA PRO A 213 23.80 22.71 23.58
C PRO A 213 22.85 21.56 23.27
N ALA A 214 22.85 21.05 22.04
CA ALA A 214 22.02 19.96 21.54
C ALA A 214 20.50 20.25 21.54
N GLU A 215 20.08 21.48 21.71
CA GLU A 215 18.65 21.81 21.93
C GLU A 215 17.79 21.50 20.69
N ALA A 216 18.30 21.70 19.48
CA ALA A 216 17.58 21.37 18.26
C ALA A 216 17.23 19.87 18.20
N VAL A 217 18.19 19.00 18.50
CA VAL A 217 17.98 17.54 18.50
C VAL A 217 17.15 17.10 19.72
N ARG A 218 17.41 17.68 20.90
CA ARG A 218 16.64 17.36 22.12
C ARG A 218 15.18 17.68 21.96
N THR A 219 14.84 18.85 21.41
CA THR A 219 13.43 19.25 21.21
C THR A 219 12.74 18.39 20.17
N PHE A 220 13.45 17.99 19.11
CA PHE A 220 12.96 17.06 18.11
C PHE A 220 12.59 15.71 18.76
N ILE A 221 13.53 15.07 19.47
CA ILE A 221 13.29 13.78 20.13
C ILE A 221 12.15 13.89 21.16
N ALA A 222 12.09 14.97 21.95
CA ALA A 222 11.04 15.16 22.94
C ALA A 222 9.65 15.34 22.32
N ALA A 223 9.57 16.00 21.15
CA ALA A 223 8.32 16.11 20.39
C ALA A 223 7.85 14.75 19.87
N ASP A 224 8.75 13.95 19.31
CA ASP A 224 8.46 12.59 18.83
C ASP A 224 7.98 11.70 19.97
N GLN A 225 8.70 11.66 21.08
CA GLN A 225 8.28 10.89 22.26
C GLN A 225 6.90 11.28 22.75
N SER A 226 6.59 12.59 22.75
CA SER A 226 5.27 13.10 23.13
C SER A 226 4.17 12.68 22.16
N ALA A 227 4.51 12.48 20.88
CA ALA A 227 3.62 11.99 19.84
C ALA A 227 3.59 10.45 19.73
N GLY A 228 4.39 9.75 20.52
CA GLY A 228 4.48 8.29 20.49
C GLY A 228 5.34 7.73 19.34
N LEU A 229 6.23 8.55 18.77
CA LEU A 229 7.11 8.16 17.68
C LEU A 229 8.49 7.73 18.18
N ALA A 230 9.15 6.85 17.42
CA ALA A 230 10.59 6.65 17.48
C ALA A 230 11.28 7.74 16.65
N SER A 231 12.55 8.03 16.96
CA SER A 231 13.34 9.07 16.30
C SER A 231 14.56 8.49 15.58
N LEU A 232 14.94 9.08 14.44
CA LEU A 232 16.25 8.90 13.79
C LEU A 232 16.93 10.26 13.70
N VAL A 233 18.11 10.40 14.29
CA VAL A 233 18.87 11.66 14.32
C VAL A 233 20.22 11.51 13.63
N THR A 234 20.62 12.56 12.92
CA THR A 234 21.87 12.59 12.15
C THR A 234 23.06 12.96 13.02
N PHE A 235 24.13 12.17 12.95
CA PHE A 235 25.44 12.45 13.54
C PHE A 235 26.45 12.77 12.44
N GLN A 236 27.21 13.84 12.64
CA GLN A 236 28.05 14.46 11.62
C GLN A 236 29.29 13.61 11.34
N LEU A 237 29.46 13.20 10.09
CA LEU A 237 30.57 12.38 9.62
C LEU A 237 31.46 13.10 8.61
N GLN A 238 30.96 14.18 7.99
CA GLN A 238 31.71 14.94 6.98
C GLN A 238 33.07 15.45 7.53
N GLY A 239 33.08 15.98 8.75
CA GLY A 239 34.30 16.39 9.43
C GLY A 239 34.34 17.86 9.85
N LEU A 240 33.45 18.71 9.36
CA LEU A 240 33.34 20.12 9.72
C LEU A 240 31.88 20.48 10.06
N VAL A 241 31.69 21.31 11.10
CA VAL A 241 30.40 21.84 11.53
C VAL A 241 30.43 23.32 11.71
N SER A 242 29.30 24.02 11.64
CA SER A 242 29.20 25.47 11.72
C SER A 242 29.73 26.02 13.05
N ALA A 243 30.66 26.97 13.01
CA ALA A 243 31.17 27.67 14.20
C ALA A 243 30.26 28.83 14.60
N ASP A 244 29.50 29.39 13.68
CA ASP A 244 28.71 30.62 13.87
C ASP A 244 27.42 30.59 13.02
N GLY A 245 26.57 31.63 13.20
CA GLY A 245 25.35 31.88 12.43
C GLY A 245 25.42 33.14 11.57
N ASN A 246 26.60 33.52 11.08
CA ASN A 246 26.85 34.82 10.46
C ASN A 246 26.58 34.86 8.95
N GLY A 247 25.69 34.02 8.44
CA GLY A 247 25.27 34.06 7.04
C GLY A 247 26.14 33.22 6.10
N PRO A 248 26.10 33.50 4.78
CA PRO A 248 26.78 32.72 3.76
C PRO A 248 28.28 32.57 3.96
N VAL A 249 28.78 31.39 3.64
CA VAL A 249 30.23 31.10 3.67
C VAL A 249 30.75 30.88 2.25
N SER A 250 32.06 31.03 2.09
CA SER A 250 32.73 30.78 0.81
C SER A 250 32.80 29.30 0.50
N THR A 251 32.62 28.93 -0.76
CA THR A 251 32.85 27.56 -1.28
C THR A 251 34.29 27.35 -1.77
N ALA A 252 35.20 28.27 -1.47
CA ALA A 252 36.61 28.11 -1.80
C ALA A 252 37.25 26.97 -1.00
N ASN A 253 38.16 26.26 -1.61
CA ASN A 253 38.91 25.18 -0.98
C ASN A 253 40.37 25.64 -0.76
N PRO A 254 40.95 25.56 0.44
CA PRO A 254 40.42 24.93 1.65
C PRO A 254 39.28 25.71 2.31
N PRO A 255 38.46 25.05 3.14
CA PRO A 255 37.39 25.70 3.92
C PRO A 255 37.92 26.81 4.84
N ASP A 256 37.09 27.84 5.08
CA ASP A 256 37.41 28.91 6.04
C ASP A 256 37.20 28.40 7.48
N MET A 257 38.28 27.97 8.12
CA MET A 257 38.28 27.44 9.49
C MET A 257 37.90 28.47 10.57
N THR A 258 37.69 29.74 10.23
CA THR A 258 37.09 30.71 11.16
C THR A 258 35.59 30.59 11.25
N ARG A 259 34.96 29.92 10.26
CA ARG A 259 33.53 29.71 10.11
C ARG A 259 33.10 28.29 10.44
N PHE A 260 34.06 27.37 10.65
CA PHE A 260 33.82 25.96 10.94
C PHE A 260 34.66 25.44 12.10
N LYS A 261 34.16 24.42 12.79
CA LYS A 261 34.88 23.62 13.81
C LYS A 261 35.08 22.19 13.30
N THR A 262 36.16 21.55 13.76
CA THR A 262 36.48 20.17 13.37
C THR A 262 35.68 19.18 14.18
N VAL A 263 35.03 18.22 13.50
CA VAL A 263 34.37 17.05 14.12
C VAL A 263 35.44 16.05 14.53
N VAL A 264 35.32 15.57 15.77
CA VAL A 264 36.15 14.51 16.34
C VAL A 264 35.24 13.39 16.86
N ASP A 265 35.42 12.19 16.36
CA ASP A 265 34.54 11.06 16.68
C ASP A 265 34.60 10.68 18.17
N LYS A 266 35.83 10.66 18.76
CA LYS A 266 36.09 10.24 20.14
C LYS A 266 36.93 11.28 20.88
N LYS A 267 36.35 11.93 21.89
CA LYS A 267 37.00 13.02 22.67
C LYS A 267 38.34 12.64 23.29
N SER A 268 38.40 11.43 23.85
CA SER A 268 39.60 10.93 24.54
C SER A 268 40.85 10.81 23.64
N THR A 269 40.69 10.87 22.32
CA THR A 269 41.83 10.83 21.38
C THR A 269 42.64 12.16 21.33
N VAL A 270 41.99 13.27 21.72
CA VAL A 270 42.59 14.62 21.62
C VAL A 270 42.47 15.44 22.91
N SER A 271 41.69 15.00 23.90
CA SER A 271 41.44 15.72 25.15
C SER A 271 41.26 14.78 26.32
N SER A 272 41.82 15.15 27.48
CA SER A 272 41.57 14.47 28.74
C SER A 272 40.47 15.12 29.59
N VAL A 273 39.82 16.17 29.08
CA VAL A 273 38.72 16.85 29.79
C VAL A 273 37.48 15.94 29.78
N PRO A 274 36.83 15.72 30.94
CA PRO A 274 35.59 14.93 31.00
C PRO A 274 34.49 15.47 30.11
N PHE A 275 33.51 14.64 29.77
CA PHE A 275 32.28 15.05 29.08
C PHE A 275 31.50 16.08 29.88
N THR A 276 30.84 16.99 29.19
CA THR A 276 30.01 18.05 29.77
C THR A 276 28.77 18.31 28.92
N THR A 277 27.67 18.70 29.56
CA THR A 277 26.47 19.17 28.88
C THR A 277 26.55 20.64 28.45
N THR A 278 27.63 21.32 28.81
CA THR A 278 27.91 22.74 28.52
C THR A 278 29.33 22.88 27.97
N PRO A 279 29.63 22.36 26.77
CA PRO A 279 30.97 22.42 26.16
C PRO A 279 31.34 23.85 25.87
N PRO A 280 32.67 24.17 25.82
CA PRO A 280 33.13 25.47 25.38
C PRO A 280 32.88 25.64 23.88
N THR A 281 32.24 26.74 23.48
CA THR A 281 31.98 27.03 22.06
C THR A 281 33.16 27.71 21.35
N THR A 282 34.26 28.03 22.07
CA THR A 282 35.41 28.77 21.58
C THR A 282 36.61 27.89 21.18
N ASP A 283 36.59 26.61 21.46
CA ASP A 283 37.61 25.66 21.02
C ASP A 283 37.46 25.29 19.53
N ALA A 284 38.42 24.55 18.98
CA ALA A 284 38.42 24.19 17.56
C ALA A 284 37.68 22.87 17.24
N ASN A 285 37.27 22.11 18.23
CA ASN A 285 36.74 20.74 18.04
C ASN A 285 35.34 20.60 18.58
N VAL A 286 34.57 19.70 17.93
CA VAL A 286 33.23 19.25 18.38
C VAL A 286 33.24 17.73 18.45
N PHE A 287 32.85 17.16 19.58
CA PHE A 287 33.01 15.75 19.88
C PHE A 287 31.71 14.98 19.74
N MET A 288 31.69 13.90 18.94
CA MET A 288 30.47 13.15 18.66
C MET A 288 30.08 12.16 19.79
N ASP A 289 31.04 11.53 20.42
CA ASP A 289 30.80 10.68 21.61
C ASP A 289 30.26 11.52 22.79
N GLU A 290 30.76 12.74 22.99
CA GLU A 290 30.23 13.69 23.98
C GLU A 290 28.83 14.16 23.61
N PHE A 291 28.54 14.38 22.33
CA PHE A 291 27.20 14.74 21.85
C PHE A 291 26.17 13.66 22.21
N ALA A 292 26.47 12.39 21.91
CA ALA A 292 25.59 11.28 22.27
C ALA A 292 25.40 11.18 23.79
N TRP A 293 26.47 11.31 24.56
CA TRP A 293 26.41 11.32 26.01
C TRP A 293 25.57 12.48 26.53
N ALA A 294 25.76 13.70 26.00
CA ALA A 294 25.00 14.88 26.43
C ALA A 294 23.52 14.76 26.12
N LEU A 295 23.14 14.15 24.98
CA LEU A 295 21.74 13.85 24.67
C LEU A 295 21.11 12.88 25.67
N ASP A 296 21.83 11.79 26.03
CA ASP A 296 21.33 10.83 27.02
C ASP A 296 21.23 11.45 28.42
N GLN A 297 22.11 12.39 28.79
CA GLN A 297 21.96 13.14 30.06
C GLN A 297 20.71 14.02 30.08
N LYS A 298 20.30 14.57 28.91
CA LYS A 298 19.14 15.44 28.77
C LYS A 298 17.81 14.67 28.62
N LEU A 299 17.89 13.47 28.04
CA LEU A 299 16.77 12.56 27.79
C LEU A 299 17.19 11.14 28.22
N PRO A 300 17.20 10.84 29.53
CA PRO A 300 17.79 9.63 30.06
C PRO A 300 17.21 8.35 29.47
N GLY A 301 18.10 7.45 29.00
CA GLY A 301 17.76 6.12 28.52
C GLY A 301 17.31 6.06 27.06
N ILE A 302 17.41 7.14 26.27
CA ILE A 302 17.02 7.14 24.84
C ILE A 302 17.82 6.13 24.00
N PHE A 303 19.05 5.81 24.42
CA PHE A 303 19.94 4.84 23.80
C PHE A 303 20.04 3.52 24.59
N GLY A 304 19.11 3.27 25.51
CA GLY A 304 19.03 2.07 26.32
C GLY A 304 18.68 0.80 25.53
N ALA A 305 18.65 -0.33 26.22
CA ALA A 305 18.39 -1.62 25.58
C ALA A 305 16.95 -1.78 25.05
N ASN A 306 15.96 -1.17 25.71
CA ASN A 306 14.54 -1.28 25.35
C ASN A 306 13.79 0.01 25.71
N PRO A 307 14.08 1.15 25.07
CA PRO A 307 13.33 2.37 25.29
C PRO A 307 11.92 2.25 24.73
N THR A 308 10.95 2.90 25.37
CA THR A 308 9.55 2.92 24.89
C THR A 308 9.45 3.57 23.50
N HIS A 309 10.22 4.64 23.29
CA HIS A 309 10.36 5.33 22.01
C HIS A 309 11.85 5.40 21.69
N PRO A 310 12.39 4.45 20.90
CA PRO A 310 13.82 4.39 20.62
C PRO A 310 14.28 5.58 19.78
N THR A 311 15.50 6.02 20.08
CA THR A 311 16.24 6.95 19.23
C THR A 311 17.38 6.20 18.55
N PHE A 312 17.38 6.22 17.22
CA PHE A 312 18.40 5.64 16.35
C PHE A 312 19.32 6.73 15.83
N LEU A 313 20.54 6.36 15.41
CA LEU A 313 21.49 7.28 14.83
C LEU A 313 21.76 7.00 13.35
N SER A 314 21.83 8.06 12.55
CA SER A 314 22.20 8.05 11.13
C SER A 314 23.60 8.59 10.93
N LEU A 315 24.42 7.88 10.14
CA LEU A 315 25.77 8.29 9.77
C LEU A 315 25.74 9.33 8.65
N ASP A 316 25.45 10.59 9.04
CA ASP A 316 25.32 11.74 8.16
C ASP A 316 24.12 11.69 7.20
N ASN A 317 24.14 12.48 6.13
CA ASN A 317 23.15 12.58 5.08
C ASN A 317 23.82 12.60 3.71
N GLU A 318 23.48 11.66 2.83
CA GLU A 318 23.91 11.57 1.42
C GLU A 318 25.42 11.84 1.21
N PRO A 319 26.31 11.10 1.90
CA PRO A 319 27.74 11.41 1.87
C PRO A 319 28.37 11.26 0.50
N ASP A 320 27.76 10.51 -0.37
CA ASP A 320 28.15 10.37 -1.78
C ASP A 320 27.86 11.62 -2.63
N LEU A 321 27.11 12.61 -2.09
CA LEU A 321 26.83 13.90 -2.74
C LEU A 321 27.51 15.12 -2.07
N TRP A 322 28.33 14.97 -1.02
CA TRP A 322 28.90 16.13 -0.32
C TRP A 322 29.68 17.07 -1.25
N ASN A 323 30.35 16.55 -2.30
CA ASN A 323 31.05 17.35 -3.31
C ASN A 323 30.13 18.18 -4.22
N ALA A 324 28.80 18.02 -4.11
CA ALA A 324 27.80 18.82 -4.82
C ALA A 324 26.94 19.64 -3.85
N THR A 325 26.62 19.07 -2.69
CA THR A 325 25.70 19.66 -1.71
C THR A 325 26.42 20.48 -0.64
N HIS A 326 27.68 20.16 -0.33
CA HIS A 326 28.51 20.80 0.72
C HIS A 326 29.89 21.24 0.21
N LEU A 327 29.90 22.05 -0.85
CA LEU A 327 31.13 22.57 -1.43
C LEU A 327 31.97 23.39 -0.43
N GLU A 328 31.35 24.04 0.53
CA GLU A 328 31.95 24.90 1.55
C GLU A 328 32.83 24.14 2.55
N VAL A 329 32.57 22.84 2.74
CA VAL A 329 33.33 21.98 3.67
C VAL A 329 34.02 20.81 2.97
N GLN A 330 33.45 20.30 1.87
CA GLN A 330 33.99 19.16 1.13
C GLN A 330 34.83 19.58 -0.08
N GLY A 331 34.55 20.76 -0.66
CA GLY A 331 35.06 21.14 -1.98
C GLY A 331 34.44 20.27 -3.09
N SER A 332 34.98 20.36 -4.30
CA SER A 332 34.45 19.70 -5.50
C SER A 332 34.90 18.25 -5.68
N THR A 333 35.75 17.72 -4.81
CA THR A 333 36.23 16.34 -4.89
C THR A 333 35.43 15.45 -3.94
N ASN A 334 34.86 14.37 -4.47
CA ASN A 334 34.11 13.45 -3.64
C ASN A 334 35.02 12.70 -2.65
N ILE A 335 34.52 12.39 -1.47
CA ILE A 335 35.21 11.50 -0.55
C ILE A 335 35.30 10.10 -1.19
N SER A 336 36.44 9.42 -1.12
CA SER A 336 36.55 8.05 -1.63
C SER A 336 35.71 7.08 -0.79
N SER A 337 35.19 6.04 -1.42
CA SER A 337 34.43 4.98 -0.73
C SER A 337 35.22 4.37 0.43
N THR A 338 36.54 4.21 0.29
CA THR A 338 37.42 3.68 1.36
C THR A 338 37.48 4.62 2.57
N ASN A 339 37.68 5.91 2.35
CA ASN A 339 37.76 6.89 3.43
C ASN A 339 36.38 7.02 4.14
N PHE A 340 35.30 6.96 3.38
CA PHE A 340 33.96 6.99 3.95
C PHE A 340 33.70 5.77 4.86
N ILE A 341 34.07 4.56 4.41
CA ILE A 341 33.94 3.33 5.24
C ILE A 341 34.75 3.48 6.53
N THR A 342 35.98 3.99 6.46
CA THR A 342 36.82 4.23 7.64
C THR A 342 36.15 5.20 8.62
N LYS A 343 35.63 6.34 8.14
CA LYS A 343 34.88 7.29 8.97
C LYS A 343 33.63 6.65 9.60
N SER A 344 32.86 5.89 8.82
CA SER A 344 31.67 5.15 9.33
C SER A 344 32.04 4.22 10.49
N VAL A 345 33.15 3.51 10.37
CA VAL A 345 33.63 2.58 11.41
C VAL A 345 34.06 3.35 12.65
N THR A 346 34.93 4.36 12.52
CA THR A 346 35.51 5.07 13.70
C THR A 346 34.44 5.80 14.50
N LEU A 347 33.49 6.45 13.85
CA LEU A 347 32.37 7.10 14.55
C LEU A 347 31.46 6.06 15.22
N SER A 348 31.11 4.99 14.52
CA SER A 348 30.25 3.94 15.09
C SER A 348 30.86 3.27 16.30
N GLU A 349 32.17 2.97 16.29
CA GLU A 349 32.87 2.40 17.43
C GLU A 349 32.89 3.38 18.62
N ALA A 350 33.18 4.67 18.39
CA ALA A 350 33.16 5.68 19.43
C ALA A 350 31.78 5.81 20.11
N LEU A 351 30.71 5.77 19.33
CA LEU A 351 29.34 5.83 19.83
C LEU A 351 28.94 4.55 20.59
N LYS A 352 29.27 3.38 20.05
CA LYS A 352 28.96 2.09 20.69
C LYS A 352 29.83 1.77 21.92
N ASP A 353 30.97 2.41 22.08
CA ASP A 353 31.74 2.39 23.32
C ASP A 353 30.96 3.02 24.48
N GLN A 354 30.17 4.08 24.19
CA GLN A 354 29.31 4.74 25.18
C GLN A 354 27.96 4.03 25.32
N PHE A 355 27.34 3.61 24.20
CA PHE A 355 26.00 3.04 24.13
C PHE A 355 26.00 1.72 23.35
N PRO A 356 26.32 0.58 24.00
CA PRO A 356 26.47 -0.71 23.32
C PRO A 356 25.24 -1.21 22.57
N ASN A 357 24.03 -0.76 22.93
CA ASN A 357 22.76 -1.16 22.32
C ASN A 357 22.27 -0.18 21.23
N LEU A 358 23.04 0.85 20.95
CA LEU A 358 22.70 1.84 19.95
C LEU A 358 22.57 1.20 18.56
N VAL A 359 21.48 1.51 17.85
CA VAL A 359 21.25 1.08 16.47
C VAL A 359 21.68 2.18 15.53
N ILE A 360 22.63 1.86 14.64
CA ILE A 360 23.27 2.81 13.72
C ILE A 360 22.90 2.47 12.28
N PHE A 361 22.46 3.51 11.53
CA PHE A 361 22.07 3.48 10.13
C PHE A 361 23.20 4.06 9.27
N GLY A 362 23.54 3.40 8.19
CA GLY A 362 24.50 3.83 7.18
C GLY A 362 24.54 2.85 6.00
N PRO A 363 25.03 3.27 4.84
CA PRO A 363 25.81 4.48 4.52
C PRO A 363 24.98 5.74 4.18
N VAL A 364 23.66 5.69 4.16
CA VAL A 364 22.75 6.82 3.84
C VAL A 364 22.97 7.33 2.41
N ASN A 365 23.06 6.42 1.45
CA ASN A 365 23.29 6.77 0.05
C ASN A 365 22.14 7.61 -0.53
N TYR A 366 22.47 8.61 -1.38
CA TYR A 366 21.48 9.42 -2.11
C TYR A 366 20.52 8.60 -2.98
N GLY A 367 20.99 7.51 -3.58
CA GLY A 367 20.17 6.71 -4.47
C GLY A 367 21.00 5.68 -5.24
N PHE A 368 20.52 5.28 -6.42
CA PHE A 368 21.11 4.19 -7.18
C PHE A 368 22.63 4.37 -7.43
N ASN A 369 23.10 5.56 -7.86
CA ASN A 369 24.52 5.77 -8.13
C ASN A 369 25.39 5.67 -6.86
N GLY A 370 24.87 6.08 -5.71
CA GLY A 370 25.55 5.88 -4.43
C GLY A 370 25.76 4.41 -4.12
N ILE A 371 24.69 3.62 -4.25
CA ILE A 371 24.69 2.17 -4.02
C ILE A 371 25.56 1.43 -5.03
N TYR A 372 25.51 1.85 -6.30
CA TYR A 372 26.16 1.19 -7.43
C TYR A 372 27.64 1.53 -7.52
N SER A 373 27.98 2.82 -7.65
CA SER A 373 29.31 3.28 -8.04
C SER A 373 29.93 4.30 -7.10
N TRP A 374 29.27 4.66 -5.99
CA TRP A 374 29.68 5.77 -5.12
C TRP A 374 29.93 7.03 -5.94
N GLN A 375 28.95 7.42 -6.76
CA GLN A 375 29.03 8.55 -7.71
C GLN A 375 30.26 8.50 -8.65
N GLY A 376 30.65 7.28 -9.05
CA GLY A 376 31.77 7.08 -9.98
C GLY A 376 33.15 7.04 -9.31
N ASP A 377 33.27 6.54 -8.07
CA ASP A 377 34.57 6.32 -7.41
C ASP A 377 35.47 5.44 -8.31
N PRO A 378 36.66 5.94 -8.74
CA PRO A 378 37.51 5.22 -9.67
C PRO A 378 38.13 3.93 -9.10
N SER A 379 38.05 3.72 -7.78
CA SER A 379 38.47 2.47 -7.14
C SER A 379 37.46 1.33 -7.29
N LEU A 380 36.24 1.62 -7.81
CA LEU A 380 35.18 0.67 -8.03
C LEU A 380 35.08 0.31 -9.53
N SER A 381 34.67 -0.92 -9.81
CA SER A 381 34.39 -1.40 -11.17
C SER A 381 33.08 -2.16 -11.17
N PRO A 382 31.94 -1.46 -10.89
CA PRO A 382 30.65 -2.10 -10.74
C PRO A 382 30.16 -2.64 -12.08
N THR A 383 29.49 -3.79 -12.05
CA THR A 383 28.95 -4.44 -13.24
C THR A 383 27.42 -4.49 -13.19
N PRO A 384 26.73 -4.44 -14.33
CA PRO A 384 25.26 -4.49 -14.41
C PRO A 384 24.65 -5.77 -13.78
N ASN A 385 25.39 -6.87 -13.79
CA ASN A 385 24.94 -8.14 -13.19
C ASN A 385 25.02 -8.17 -11.65
N GLY A 386 25.50 -7.11 -11.02
CA GLY A 386 25.48 -6.95 -9.57
C GLY A 386 26.81 -7.11 -8.85
N ALA A 387 27.92 -7.38 -9.54
CA ALA A 387 29.24 -7.52 -8.90
C ALA A 387 29.97 -6.17 -8.74
N ASN A 388 30.78 -6.07 -7.69
CA ASN A 388 31.67 -4.94 -7.38
C ASN A 388 30.96 -3.58 -7.19
N TRP A 389 29.74 -3.59 -6.69
CA TRP A 389 29.07 -2.36 -6.33
C TRP A 389 29.68 -1.74 -5.08
N PHE A 390 29.46 -0.45 -4.85
CA PHE A 390 29.81 0.17 -3.57
C PHE A 390 29.19 -0.60 -2.39
N ALA A 391 27.95 -1.05 -2.51
CA ALA A 391 27.29 -1.83 -1.47
C ALA A 391 28.09 -3.08 -1.07
N ASP A 392 28.70 -3.82 -2.02
CA ASP A 392 29.54 -4.97 -1.70
C ASP A 392 30.76 -4.56 -0.86
N LYS A 393 31.45 -3.50 -1.30
CA LYS A 393 32.64 -2.97 -0.60
C LYS A 393 32.29 -2.46 0.80
N TYR A 394 31.17 -1.76 0.94
CA TYR A 394 30.71 -1.24 2.24
C TYR A 394 30.38 -2.39 3.19
N LEU A 395 29.57 -3.34 2.77
CA LEU A 395 29.16 -4.49 3.58
C LEU A 395 30.36 -5.32 4.03
N ALA A 396 31.31 -5.60 3.14
CA ALA A 396 32.53 -6.31 3.48
C ALA A 396 33.42 -5.54 4.47
N GLY A 397 33.54 -4.21 4.32
CA GLY A 397 34.26 -3.34 5.23
C GLY A 397 33.63 -3.32 6.63
N ILE A 398 32.31 -3.14 6.71
CA ILE A 398 31.58 -3.15 7.98
C ILE A 398 31.64 -4.54 8.66
N LYS A 399 31.53 -5.63 7.89
CA LYS A 399 31.74 -6.99 8.43
C LYS A 399 33.10 -7.17 9.08
N THR A 400 34.16 -6.74 8.37
CA THR A 400 35.54 -6.83 8.88
C THR A 400 35.72 -6.04 10.16
N ALA A 401 35.23 -4.79 10.20
CA ALA A 401 35.28 -3.93 11.37
C ALA A 401 34.46 -4.52 12.54
N SER A 402 33.25 -5.01 12.27
CA SER A 402 32.39 -5.66 13.28
C SER A 402 33.05 -6.88 13.91
N ALA A 403 33.73 -7.70 13.10
CA ALA A 403 34.49 -8.85 13.59
C ALA A 403 35.65 -8.44 14.49
N ALA A 404 36.38 -7.38 14.14
CA ALA A 404 37.48 -6.83 14.95
C ALA A 404 36.97 -6.18 16.24
N TYR A 405 35.84 -5.47 16.18
CA TYR A 405 35.23 -4.79 17.33
C TYR A 405 34.46 -5.75 18.26
N GLY A 406 34.07 -6.93 17.78
CA GLY A 406 33.37 -7.97 18.54
C GLY A 406 31.83 -7.86 18.56
N LYS A 407 31.26 -6.89 17.86
CA LYS A 407 29.82 -6.68 17.68
C LYS A 407 29.54 -5.84 16.43
N PRO A 408 28.30 -5.80 15.88
CA PRO A 408 27.98 -4.95 14.73
C PRO A 408 28.32 -3.49 14.97
N VAL A 409 29.14 -2.88 14.11
CA VAL A 409 29.43 -1.44 14.16
C VAL A 409 28.34 -0.61 13.47
N VAL A 410 27.72 -1.13 12.38
CA VAL A 410 26.53 -0.58 11.72
C VAL A 410 25.47 -1.68 11.69
N ASP A 411 24.22 -1.36 11.99
CA ASP A 411 23.13 -2.33 12.16
C ASP A 411 22.17 -2.36 10.97
N VAL A 412 22.06 -1.23 10.26
CA VAL A 412 21.07 -1.03 9.20
C VAL A 412 21.74 -0.44 7.97
N TYR A 413 21.59 -1.11 6.82
CA TYR A 413 21.95 -0.53 5.52
C TYR A 413 20.89 0.47 5.14
N ASP A 414 21.23 1.74 5.08
CA ASP A 414 20.33 2.85 4.81
C ASP A 414 20.64 3.52 3.47
N PHE A 415 19.59 3.85 2.73
CA PHE A 415 19.70 4.61 1.49
C PHE A 415 18.43 5.42 1.23
N HIS A 416 18.50 6.38 0.32
CA HIS A 416 17.39 7.15 -0.18
C HIS A 416 16.91 6.62 -1.53
N TRP A 417 15.60 6.75 -1.79
CA TRP A 417 15.02 6.28 -3.04
C TRP A 417 14.00 7.26 -3.61
N TYR A 418 14.49 8.12 -4.44
CA TYR A 418 13.67 9.00 -5.27
C TYR A 418 13.54 8.34 -6.65
N SER A 419 12.35 7.81 -6.99
CA SER A 419 12.18 7.02 -8.22
C SER A 419 12.64 7.76 -9.47
N GLU A 420 13.39 7.06 -10.32
CA GLU A 420 13.91 7.58 -11.60
C GLU A 420 12.99 7.28 -12.79
N ALA A 421 11.84 6.63 -12.54
CA ALA A 421 10.85 6.33 -13.57
C ALA A 421 10.36 7.61 -14.28
N THR A 422 10.13 7.50 -15.59
CA THR A 422 9.64 8.62 -16.42
C THR A 422 8.44 8.18 -17.28
N ASP A 423 7.64 9.17 -17.72
CA ASP A 423 6.65 8.98 -18.80
C ASP A 423 7.28 8.99 -20.21
N GLY A 424 8.62 9.05 -20.28
CA GLY A 424 9.41 9.26 -21.49
C GLY A 424 10.08 10.64 -21.55
N THR A 425 9.64 11.59 -20.75
CA THR A 425 10.15 12.96 -20.70
C THR A 425 10.35 13.49 -19.29
N THR A 426 9.38 13.27 -18.41
CA THR A 426 9.35 13.84 -17.06
C THR A 426 9.55 12.74 -16.02
N ARG A 427 10.45 12.94 -15.08
CA ARG A 427 10.65 12.06 -13.92
C ARG A 427 9.44 12.12 -12.98
N VAL A 428 9.03 10.99 -12.43
CA VAL A 428 7.82 10.89 -11.58
C VAL A 428 7.86 11.84 -10.38
N THR A 429 9.02 12.05 -9.77
CA THR A 429 9.21 12.99 -8.66
C THR A 429 8.91 14.45 -9.02
N ASN A 430 8.90 14.80 -10.30
CA ASN A 430 8.53 16.12 -10.81
C ASN A 430 7.05 16.20 -11.24
N MET A 431 6.29 15.10 -11.15
CA MET A 431 4.86 15.05 -11.49
C MET A 431 4.01 15.38 -10.25
N THR A 432 3.95 16.65 -9.88
CA THR A 432 3.35 17.11 -8.62
C THR A 432 1.93 17.68 -8.76
N GLY A 433 1.45 17.88 -10.00
CA GLY A 433 0.15 18.49 -10.29
C GLY A 433 -1.06 17.62 -9.96
N SER A 434 -2.24 18.24 -9.95
CA SER A 434 -3.53 17.55 -9.79
C SER A 434 -4.10 17.02 -11.12
N SER A 435 -3.57 17.47 -12.25
CA SER A 435 -3.96 17.03 -13.60
C SER A 435 -2.77 16.34 -14.25
N LEU A 436 -2.83 15.02 -14.32
CA LEU A 436 -1.80 14.17 -14.91
C LEU A 436 -2.35 13.44 -16.13
N THR A 437 -1.53 13.24 -17.16
CA THR A 437 -1.87 12.39 -18.30
C THR A 437 -1.87 10.91 -17.88
N ASP A 438 -2.54 10.05 -18.66
CA ASP A 438 -2.55 8.60 -18.39
C ASP A 438 -1.14 8.01 -18.34
N ALA A 439 -0.22 8.48 -19.19
CA ALA A 439 1.17 8.04 -19.18
C ALA A 439 1.89 8.41 -17.87
N GLN A 440 1.67 9.63 -17.35
CA GLN A 440 2.19 10.09 -16.08
C GLN A 440 1.61 9.30 -14.91
N VAL A 441 0.30 9.09 -14.90
CA VAL A 441 -0.37 8.25 -13.89
C VAL A 441 0.25 6.85 -13.88
N GLN A 442 0.40 6.21 -15.05
CA GLN A 442 1.00 4.88 -15.15
C GLN A 442 2.46 4.88 -14.70
N ALA A 443 3.27 5.87 -15.06
CA ALA A 443 4.65 5.98 -14.59
C ALA A 443 4.71 6.02 -13.05
N ILE A 444 3.86 6.82 -12.42
CA ILE A 444 3.80 6.95 -10.95
C ILE A 444 3.34 5.63 -10.29
N VAL A 445 2.17 5.07 -10.69
CA VAL A 445 1.58 3.91 -10.01
C VAL A 445 2.37 2.62 -10.20
N GLN A 446 3.20 2.53 -11.25
CA GLN A 446 4.06 1.38 -11.50
C GLN A 446 5.45 1.53 -10.87
N SER A 447 5.90 2.76 -10.54
CA SER A 447 7.27 3.01 -10.07
C SER A 447 7.69 2.21 -8.81
N PRO A 448 6.82 1.92 -7.83
CA PRO A 448 7.20 1.09 -6.68
C PRO A 448 7.64 -0.33 -7.05
N ARG A 449 7.24 -0.84 -8.22
CA ARG A 449 7.66 -2.17 -8.69
C ARG A 449 9.17 -2.28 -8.89
N SER A 450 9.85 -1.18 -9.16
CA SER A 450 11.31 -1.14 -9.27
C SER A 450 12.04 -1.53 -7.98
N LEU A 451 11.36 -1.48 -6.85
CA LEU A 451 11.91 -1.93 -5.58
C LEU A 451 12.04 -3.47 -5.49
N TRP A 452 11.08 -4.22 -6.06
CA TRP A 452 10.95 -5.64 -5.74
C TRP A 452 10.65 -6.58 -6.94
N ASP A 453 10.12 -6.06 -8.05
CA ASP A 453 9.62 -6.90 -9.16
C ASP A 453 10.74 -7.23 -10.14
N THR A 454 11.08 -8.49 -10.23
CA THR A 454 12.15 -9.01 -11.13
C THR A 454 11.79 -8.96 -12.61
N THR A 455 10.54 -8.67 -12.95
CA THR A 455 10.05 -8.64 -14.33
C THR A 455 9.81 -7.21 -14.85
N PHE A 456 9.66 -6.25 -13.93
CA PHE A 456 9.33 -4.87 -14.28
C PHE A 456 10.57 -4.08 -14.71
N LYS A 457 10.50 -3.52 -15.90
CA LYS A 457 11.48 -2.58 -16.43
C LYS A 457 10.84 -1.20 -16.50
N GLU A 458 11.20 -0.32 -15.60
CA GLU A 458 10.76 1.08 -15.69
C GLU A 458 11.49 1.80 -16.83
N ASN A 459 10.88 2.85 -17.34
CA ASN A 459 11.59 3.75 -18.26
C ASN A 459 12.43 4.74 -17.45
N SER A 460 13.71 4.42 -17.26
CA SER A 460 14.68 5.26 -16.55
C SER A 460 16.08 5.08 -17.12
N TRP A 461 16.98 6.01 -16.79
CA TRP A 461 18.40 5.90 -17.15
C TRP A 461 19.05 4.65 -16.49
N ILE A 462 18.59 4.27 -15.30
CA ILE A 462 19.11 3.09 -14.58
C ILE A 462 18.88 1.83 -15.42
N THR A 463 17.64 1.62 -15.85
CA THR A 463 17.26 0.48 -16.67
C THR A 463 17.87 0.56 -18.06
N ASN A 464 17.81 1.74 -18.71
CA ASN A 464 18.16 1.88 -20.12
C ASN A 464 19.66 1.95 -20.36
N SER A 465 20.44 2.59 -19.45
CA SER A 465 21.86 2.89 -19.66
C SER A 465 22.81 2.10 -18.77
N VAL A 466 22.32 1.58 -17.62
CA VAL A 466 23.21 0.89 -16.66
C VAL A 466 22.91 -0.60 -16.58
N LEU A 467 21.68 -0.99 -16.19
CA LEU A 467 21.38 -2.40 -15.89
C LEU A 467 20.94 -3.22 -17.12
N GLY A 468 20.30 -2.58 -18.10
CA GLY A 468 19.69 -3.29 -19.24
C GLY A 468 18.48 -4.17 -18.86
N GLY A 469 18.05 -4.14 -17.60
CA GLY A 469 17.04 -5.02 -17.01
C GLY A 469 16.32 -4.39 -15.83
N PRO A 470 15.50 -5.17 -15.09
CA PRO A 470 14.82 -4.71 -13.88
C PRO A 470 15.78 -4.16 -12.83
N ILE A 471 15.37 -3.09 -12.15
CA ILE A 471 16.17 -2.51 -11.07
C ILE A 471 16.19 -3.44 -9.86
N TYR A 472 15.01 -3.82 -9.35
CA TYR A 472 14.87 -4.82 -8.27
C TYR A 472 15.80 -4.54 -7.09
N ILE A 473 15.88 -3.25 -6.66
CA ILE A 473 16.94 -2.78 -5.77
C ILE A 473 16.93 -3.46 -4.40
N LEU A 474 15.76 -3.67 -3.78
CA LEU A 474 15.67 -4.30 -2.46
C LEU A 474 16.13 -5.76 -2.48
N GLY A 475 15.75 -6.51 -3.51
CA GLY A 475 16.20 -7.89 -3.65
C GLY A 475 17.69 -8.00 -3.92
N ARG A 476 18.26 -7.07 -4.71
CA ARG A 476 19.72 -7.02 -4.93
C ARG A 476 20.47 -6.69 -3.66
N LEU A 477 20.01 -5.70 -2.87
CA LEU A 477 20.63 -5.35 -1.58
C LEU A 477 20.49 -6.50 -0.57
N GLN A 478 19.33 -7.14 -0.47
CA GLN A 478 19.15 -8.27 0.42
C GLN A 478 20.11 -9.41 0.08
N ALA A 479 20.26 -9.75 -1.21
CA ALA A 479 21.21 -10.79 -1.64
C ALA A 479 22.66 -10.44 -1.27
N LYS A 480 23.08 -9.16 -1.37
CA LYS A 480 24.40 -8.70 -0.96
C LYS A 480 24.58 -8.78 0.57
N ILE A 481 23.57 -8.39 1.32
CA ILE A 481 23.57 -8.49 2.79
C ILE A 481 23.67 -9.95 3.21
N ASP A 482 22.89 -10.84 2.61
CA ASP A 482 22.92 -12.28 2.93
C ASP A 482 24.29 -12.90 2.65
N ALA A 483 24.99 -12.44 1.61
CA ALA A 483 26.33 -12.92 1.25
C ALA A 483 27.43 -12.33 2.14
N GLU A 484 27.39 -11.01 2.38
CA GLU A 484 28.52 -10.31 3.00
C GLU A 484 28.33 -10.03 4.49
N ASN A 485 27.13 -9.64 4.93
CA ASN A 485 26.87 -9.29 6.33
C ASN A 485 25.48 -9.74 6.80
N PRO A 486 25.24 -11.07 6.87
CA PRO A 486 23.92 -11.61 7.15
C PRO A 486 23.38 -11.13 8.52
N GLY A 487 22.12 -10.68 8.49
CA GLY A 487 21.42 -10.14 9.67
C GLY A 487 21.40 -8.61 9.73
N MET A 488 22.17 -7.88 8.92
CA MET A 488 22.00 -6.44 8.75
C MET A 488 20.63 -6.16 8.17
N LYS A 489 19.97 -5.11 8.65
CA LYS A 489 18.63 -4.72 8.22
C LYS A 489 18.71 -3.71 7.07
N ILE A 490 17.59 -3.46 6.39
CA ILE A 490 17.49 -2.45 5.33
C ILE A 490 16.55 -1.33 5.77
N ALA A 491 16.93 -0.08 5.52
CA ALA A 491 16.09 1.10 5.67
C ALA A 491 16.10 1.97 4.41
N ILE A 492 15.04 2.76 4.24
CA ILE A 492 14.90 3.77 3.18
C ILE A 492 14.45 5.06 3.87
N THR A 493 15.39 5.88 4.31
CA THR A 493 15.09 7.01 5.20
C THR A 493 14.71 8.30 4.49
N GLU A 494 14.77 8.32 3.17
CA GLU A 494 14.09 9.29 2.32
C GLU A 494 13.57 8.59 1.06
N TYR A 495 12.29 8.80 0.74
CA TYR A 495 11.71 8.31 -0.52
C TYR A 495 10.47 9.09 -0.91
N GLU A 496 10.20 9.12 -2.23
CA GLU A 496 8.94 9.58 -2.79
C GLU A 496 8.77 9.14 -4.26
N ASN A 497 7.52 9.19 -4.77
CA ASN A 497 7.16 8.75 -6.12
C ASN A 497 6.38 9.81 -6.92
N GLY A 498 6.25 11.04 -6.43
CA GLY A 498 5.43 12.09 -7.04
C GLY A 498 3.93 11.89 -6.84
N GLY A 499 3.12 12.59 -7.64
CA GLY A 499 1.66 12.47 -7.58
C GLY A 499 1.01 13.04 -6.34
N PHE A 500 1.63 13.96 -5.62
CA PHE A 500 1.23 14.45 -4.30
C PHE A 500 -0.19 14.98 -4.19
N ASN A 501 -0.72 15.50 -5.30
CA ASN A 501 -2.06 16.08 -5.42
C ASN A 501 -2.98 15.26 -6.34
N HIS A 502 -2.66 13.97 -6.56
CA HIS A 502 -3.41 13.06 -7.43
C HIS A 502 -3.52 11.67 -6.80
N ILE A 503 -4.59 10.92 -7.12
CA ILE A 503 -4.80 9.54 -6.60
C ILE A 503 -3.61 8.61 -6.93
N ALA A 504 -2.85 8.88 -7.99
CA ALA A 504 -1.65 8.12 -8.33
C ALA A 504 -0.62 8.13 -7.21
N GLY A 505 -0.44 9.26 -6.50
CA GLY A 505 0.43 9.35 -5.34
C GLY A 505 -0.05 8.52 -4.15
N THR A 506 -1.38 8.47 -3.92
CA THR A 506 -1.95 7.55 -2.91
C THR A 506 -1.64 6.09 -3.25
N ILE A 507 -1.82 5.70 -4.53
CA ILE A 507 -1.58 4.35 -5.00
C ILE A 507 -0.11 3.97 -4.85
N ALA A 508 0.81 4.80 -5.35
CA ALA A 508 2.24 4.52 -5.27
C ALA A 508 2.73 4.46 -3.82
N GLN A 509 2.27 5.37 -2.96
CA GLN A 509 2.65 5.37 -1.55
C GLN A 509 2.07 4.17 -0.79
N ALA A 510 0.81 3.78 -1.04
CA ALA A 510 0.22 2.59 -0.43
C ALA A 510 0.95 1.32 -0.86
N ASP A 511 1.38 1.28 -2.11
CA ASP A 511 2.19 0.18 -2.65
C ASP A 511 3.55 0.09 -1.96
N ASN A 512 4.26 1.22 -1.77
CA ASN A 512 5.51 1.26 -1.01
C ASN A 512 5.33 0.67 0.40
N LEU A 513 4.30 1.11 1.14
CA LEU A 513 4.06 0.62 2.51
C LEU A 513 3.81 -0.90 2.53
N GLY A 514 3.02 -1.40 1.57
CA GLY A 514 2.78 -2.83 1.42
C GLY A 514 4.04 -3.62 1.06
N ILE A 515 4.88 -3.10 0.15
CA ILE A 515 6.17 -3.67 -0.22
C ILE A 515 7.09 -3.74 1.00
N PHE A 516 7.22 -2.64 1.75
CA PHE A 516 8.10 -2.59 2.93
C PHE A 516 7.68 -3.62 3.98
N GLY A 517 6.39 -3.73 4.29
CA GLY A 517 5.87 -4.74 5.21
C GLY A 517 6.13 -6.16 4.71
N SER A 518 5.85 -6.45 3.43
CA SER A 518 5.98 -7.79 2.85
C SER A 518 7.43 -8.26 2.72
N LEU A 519 8.37 -7.34 2.53
CA LEU A 519 9.80 -7.64 2.43
C LEU A 519 10.52 -7.61 3.78
N GLY A 520 9.90 -7.09 4.85
CA GLY A 520 10.50 -6.98 6.18
C GLY A 520 11.53 -5.85 6.26
N ILE A 521 11.30 -4.74 5.55
CA ILE A 521 12.10 -3.52 5.68
C ILE A 521 12.04 -3.02 7.11
N PHE A 522 13.18 -2.64 7.67
CA PHE A 522 13.27 -2.24 9.07
C PHE A 522 12.69 -0.84 9.33
N ALA A 523 13.01 0.13 8.48
CA ALA A 523 12.53 1.50 8.62
C ALA A 523 12.35 2.17 7.26
N ALA A 524 11.40 3.09 7.17
CA ALA A 524 11.20 3.90 5.97
C ALA A 524 10.59 5.25 6.35
N ASN A 525 11.17 6.36 5.84
CA ASN A 525 10.70 7.71 6.10
C ASN A 525 10.34 8.40 4.78
N PHE A 526 9.06 8.71 4.62
CA PHE A 526 8.60 9.53 3.52
C PHE A 526 9.21 10.94 3.62
N TRP A 527 9.73 11.45 2.49
CA TRP A 527 10.20 12.84 2.42
C TRP A 527 9.06 13.75 2.01
N PRO A 528 8.53 14.62 2.90
CA PRO A 528 7.43 15.51 2.54
C PRO A 528 7.93 16.62 1.59
N PRO A 529 7.31 16.76 0.41
CA PRO A 529 7.63 17.87 -0.49
C PRO A 529 7.13 19.19 0.10
N GLY A 530 7.68 20.29 -0.36
CA GLY A 530 7.12 21.61 -0.07
C GLY A 530 5.69 21.72 -0.63
N GLY A 531 4.75 22.30 0.13
CA GLY A 531 3.37 22.51 -0.29
C GLY A 531 2.39 21.44 0.17
N THR A 532 1.40 21.07 -0.69
CA THR A 532 0.36 20.10 -0.35
C THR A 532 0.69 18.70 -0.88
N TYR A 533 0.48 17.69 -0.04
CA TYR A 533 0.69 16.27 -0.36
C TYR A 533 -0.36 15.37 0.32
N SER A 534 -1.60 15.87 0.40
CA SER A 534 -2.71 15.21 1.11
C SER A 534 -3.06 13.83 0.55
N TYR A 535 -2.86 13.60 -0.75
CA TYR A 535 -3.08 12.30 -1.37
C TYR A 535 -2.03 11.27 -0.92
N THR A 536 -0.77 11.67 -0.77
CA THR A 536 0.27 10.78 -0.23
C THR A 536 -0.01 10.40 1.22
N LEU A 537 -0.43 11.37 2.06
CA LEU A 537 -0.81 11.10 3.45
C LEU A 537 -2.02 10.14 3.57
N ALA A 538 -2.91 10.15 2.58
CA ALA A 538 -4.05 9.23 2.53
C ALA A 538 -3.61 7.76 2.47
N ALA A 539 -2.51 7.46 1.81
CA ALA A 539 -1.96 6.11 1.75
C ALA A 539 -1.57 5.58 3.15
N PHE A 540 -0.95 6.41 3.98
CA PHE A 540 -0.66 6.04 5.36
C PHE A 540 -1.95 5.75 6.15
N ARG A 541 -3.02 6.53 5.90
CA ARG A 541 -4.33 6.29 6.53
C ARG A 541 -4.98 4.99 6.06
N ALA A 542 -4.65 4.45 4.89
CA ALA A 542 -5.11 3.12 4.47
C ALA A 542 -4.51 1.98 5.31
N PHE A 543 -3.37 2.21 5.95
CA PHE A 543 -2.68 1.25 6.83
C PHE A 543 -2.84 1.60 8.30
N ARG A 544 -3.01 2.89 8.65
CA ARG A 544 -2.94 3.41 10.04
C ARG A 544 -4.14 4.31 10.31
N GLY A 545 -5.13 3.80 11.05
CA GLY A 545 -6.36 4.54 11.36
C GLY A 545 -7.36 4.59 10.20
N PHE A 546 -7.48 3.53 9.41
CA PHE A 546 -8.33 3.50 8.21
C PHE A 546 -9.84 3.61 8.52
N ASP A 547 -10.24 3.33 9.74
CA ASP A 547 -11.60 3.49 10.26
C ASP A 547 -11.90 4.93 10.76
N GLY A 548 -10.93 5.83 10.65
CA GLY A 548 -11.01 7.18 11.22
C GLY A 548 -10.69 7.25 12.72
N ALA A 549 -10.28 6.13 13.33
CA ALA A 549 -9.88 6.02 14.73
C ALA A 549 -8.51 5.32 14.84
N ASN A 550 -8.46 4.07 15.26
CA ASN A 550 -7.21 3.37 15.57
C ASN A 550 -7.06 2.00 14.90
N ALA A 551 -7.92 1.62 13.96
CA ALA A 551 -7.76 0.37 13.25
C ALA A 551 -6.53 0.43 12.34
N ASN A 552 -5.61 -0.52 12.53
CA ASN A 552 -4.34 -0.56 11.83
C ASN A 552 -4.17 -1.87 11.07
N PHE A 553 -3.34 -1.83 10.04
CA PHE A 553 -2.79 -3.04 9.40
C PHE A 553 -2.06 -3.86 10.45
N GLY A 554 -2.10 -5.19 10.34
CA GLY A 554 -1.51 -6.07 11.35
C GLY A 554 0.01 -6.00 11.41
N ASP A 555 0.60 -6.73 12.35
CA ASP A 555 2.03 -6.75 12.61
C ASP A 555 2.78 -7.94 11.96
N ILE A 556 2.04 -8.87 11.34
CA ILE A 556 2.58 -10.02 10.60
C ILE A 556 2.06 -9.99 9.15
N SER A 557 2.96 -9.82 8.20
CA SER A 557 2.65 -9.91 6.77
C SER A 557 2.47 -11.35 6.32
N LEU A 558 1.47 -11.60 5.48
CA LEU A 558 1.25 -12.86 4.77
C LEU A 558 1.71 -12.73 3.32
N GLN A 559 2.34 -13.76 2.77
CA GLN A 559 2.75 -13.74 1.37
C GLN A 559 1.51 -13.67 0.46
N SER A 560 1.52 -12.74 -0.47
CA SER A 560 0.48 -12.54 -1.48
C SER A 560 1.09 -12.62 -2.89
N THR A 561 0.38 -13.29 -3.80
CA THR A 561 0.74 -13.34 -5.23
C THR A 561 -0.46 -12.96 -6.08
N SER A 562 -0.24 -12.18 -7.12
CA SER A 562 -1.27 -11.72 -8.05
C SER A 562 -1.09 -12.38 -9.43
N SER A 563 -2.21 -12.78 -10.07
CA SER A 563 -2.20 -13.24 -11.46
C SER A 563 -1.94 -12.12 -12.46
N ASP A 564 -2.17 -10.85 -12.07
CA ASP A 564 -1.85 -9.66 -12.85
C ASP A 564 -1.35 -8.54 -11.92
N VAL A 565 -0.07 -8.63 -11.58
CA VAL A 565 0.61 -7.69 -10.67
C VAL A 565 0.66 -6.26 -11.23
N ALA A 566 0.57 -6.08 -12.53
CA ALA A 566 0.54 -4.75 -13.13
C ALA A 566 -0.79 -4.03 -12.88
N SER A 567 -1.89 -4.77 -12.79
CA SER A 567 -3.22 -4.21 -12.53
C SER A 567 -3.56 -4.17 -11.04
N VAL A 568 -3.43 -5.30 -10.32
CA VAL A 568 -3.87 -5.40 -8.92
C VAL A 568 -2.82 -6.09 -8.06
N VAL A 569 -2.57 -5.52 -6.89
CA VAL A 569 -1.86 -6.18 -5.78
C VAL A 569 -2.71 -6.13 -4.52
N VAL A 570 -2.47 -7.09 -3.64
CA VAL A 570 -3.08 -7.13 -2.31
C VAL A 570 -1.98 -7.43 -1.29
N TYR A 571 -1.88 -6.62 -0.27
CA TYR A 571 -1.06 -6.88 0.90
C TYR A 571 -1.95 -7.40 2.01
N ALA A 572 -1.53 -8.47 2.66
CA ALA A 572 -2.31 -9.14 3.70
C ALA A 572 -1.54 -9.19 5.01
N SER A 573 -2.23 -9.04 6.12
CA SER A 573 -1.65 -9.15 7.44
C SER A 573 -2.58 -9.84 8.42
N THR A 574 -1.97 -10.43 9.45
CA THR A 574 -2.62 -10.83 10.71
C THR A 574 -2.08 -10.00 11.86
N ASP A 575 -2.77 -10.03 12.98
CA ASP A 575 -2.43 -9.23 14.17
C ASP A 575 -2.17 -10.17 15.35
N THR A 576 -0.98 -10.08 15.94
CA THR A 576 -0.60 -10.92 17.10
C THR A 576 -1.43 -10.60 18.35
N THR A 577 -1.98 -9.38 18.43
CA THR A 577 -2.82 -8.91 19.54
C THR A 577 -4.31 -9.17 19.34
N ALA A 578 -4.73 -9.51 18.11
CA ALA A 578 -6.12 -9.81 17.73
C ALA A 578 -6.19 -11.12 16.92
N PRO A 579 -6.06 -12.30 17.56
CA PRO A 579 -6.08 -13.58 16.85
C PRO A 579 -7.35 -13.77 16.02
N GLY A 580 -7.19 -14.17 14.76
CA GLY A 580 -8.29 -14.37 13.81
C GLY A 580 -8.62 -13.14 12.97
N ARG A 581 -8.16 -11.95 13.33
CA ARG A 581 -8.28 -10.76 12.51
C ARG A 581 -7.33 -10.83 11.31
N VAL A 582 -7.85 -10.48 10.13
CA VAL A 582 -7.07 -10.38 8.88
C VAL A 582 -7.36 -9.04 8.23
N VAL A 583 -6.32 -8.33 7.85
CA VAL A 583 -6.45 -7.06 7.12
C VAL A 583 -5.82 -7.18 5.75
N PHE A 584 -6.55 -6.77 4.72
CA PHE A 584 -6.04 -6.65 3.36
C PHE A 584 -6.01 -5.19 2.94
N VAL A 585 -4.96 -4.79 2.24
CA VAL A 585 -4.90 -3.54 1.47
C VAL A 585 -4.79 -3.92 0.00
N ALA A 586 -5.90 -3.75 -0.73
CA ALA A 586 -6.03 -4.05 -2.15
C ALA A 586 -5.86 -2.78 -2.98
N ILE A 587 -4.96 -2.82 -3.95
CA ILE A 587 -4.58 -1.69 -4.78
C ILE A 587 -4.87 -2.02 -6.24
N ASN A 588 -5.75 -1.26 -6.88
CA ASN A 588 -5.97 -1.30 -8.32
C ASN A 588 -5.20 -0.15 -9.00
N ARG A 589 -4.14 -0.49 -9.72
CA ARG A 589 -3.27 0.42 -10.48
C ARG A 589 -3.79 0.71 -11.89
N SER A 590 -4.85 0.02 -12.33
CA SER A 590 -5.38 0.13 -13.69
C SER A 590 -6.46 1.20 -13.82
N ASN A 591 -6.68 1.69 -15.01
CA ASN A 591 -7.73 2.65 -15.36
C ASN A 591 -9.11 2.01 -15.54
N ALA A 592 -9.27 0.74 -15.19
CA ALA A 592 -10.53 0.00 -15.23
C ALA A 592 -10.85 -0.63 -13.88
N ALA A 593 -12.12 -0.79 -13.56
CA ALA A 593 -12.53 -1.60 -12.43
C ALA A 593 -12.10 -3.06 -12.63
N LYS A 594 -11.72 -3.75 -11.54
CA LYS A 594 -11.27 -5.15 -11.56
C LYS A 594 -12.07 -5.99 -10.59
N PHE A 595 -12.79 -6.98 -11.12
CA PHE A 595 -13.39 -8.02 -10.30
C PHE A 595 -12.28 -8.96 -9.82
N THR A 596 -12.02 -8.95 -8.51
CA THR A 596 -10.84 -9.58 -7.91
C THR A 596 -11.28 -10.68 -6.94
N ALA A 597 -10.69 -11.86 -7.05
CA ALA A 597 -10.81 -12.94 -6.08
C ALA A 597 -9.56 -13.02 -5.20
N ILE A 598 -9.72 -12.97 -3.88
CA ILE A 598 -8.66 -13.14 -2.88
C ILE A 598 -8.87 -14.51 -2.23
N ASN A 599 -7.90 -15.41 -2.39
CA ASN A 599 -8.00 -16.82 -2.01
C ASN A 599 -6.87 -17.24 -1.06
N GLY A 600 -7.07 -18.34 -0.32
CA GLY A 600 -6.01 -19.02 0.44
C GLY A 600 -5.99 -18.71 1.93
N GLN A 601 -6.53 -17.58 2.38
CA GLN A 601 -6.65 -17.22 3.79
C GLN A 601 -8.03 -17.62 4.31
N ALA A 602 -8.07 -18.34 5.43
CA ALA A 602 -9.34 -18.63 6.11
C ALA A 602 -9.94 -17.33 6.66
N LEU A 603 -11.22 -17.11 6.35
CA LEU A 603 -11.98 -15.92 6.72
C LEU A 603 -13.27 -16.33 7.42
N SER A 604 -13.63 -15.60 8.48
CA SER A 604 -14.93 -15.77 9.15
C SER A 604 -15.34 -14.47 9.83
N GLY A 605 -16.63 -14.16 9.84
CA GLY A 605 -17.17 -12.96 10.50
C GLY A 605 -17.58 -11.88 9.51
N THR A 606 -17.20 -10.66 9.77
CA THR A 606 -17.57 -9.46 9.00
C THR A 606 -16.36 -8.80 8.40
N ALA A 607 -16.38 -8.51 7.11
CA ALA A 607 -15.39 -7.65 6.46
C ALA A 607 -15.92 -6.20 6.45
N HIS A 608 -15.15 -5.28 6.98
CA HIS A 608 -15.38 -3.84 6.92
C HIS A 608 -14.48 -3.24 5.85
N LEU A 609 -15.08 -2.54 4.89
CA LEU A 609 -14.39 -2.01 3.73
C LEU A 609 -14.24 -0.50 3.83
N TYR A 610 -13.03 -0.03 3.54
CA TYR A 610 -12.65 1.39 3.54
C TYR A 610 -11.91 1.70 2.23
N GLN A 611 -12.46 2.61 1.43
CA GLN A 611 -12.01 2.79 0.05
C GLN A 611 -11.64 4.23 -0.27
N MET A 612 -10.59 4.40 -1.05
CA MET A 612 -10.17 5.66 -1.65
C MET A 612 -10.16 5.56 -3.16
N THR A 613 -10.76 6.57 -3.80
CA THR A 613 -10.77 6.78 -5.25
C THR A 613 -10.53 8.26 -5.54
N ALA A 614 -10.22 8.63 -6.79
CA ALA A 614 -10.13 10.03 -7.16
C ALA A 614 -11.42 10.81 -6.85
N ALA A 615 -12.59 10.20 -7.07
CA ALA A 615 -13.88 10.82 -6.80
C ALA A 615 -14.11 11.06 -5.31
N SER A 616 -13.81 10.09 -4.43
CA SER A 616 -13.97 10.27 -2.99
C SER A 616 -12.98 11.27 -2.41
N ALA A 617 -11.74 11.29 -2.92
CA ALA A 617 -10.70 12.19 -2.46
C ALA A 617 -10.96 13.66 -2.82
N SER A 618 -11.52 13.92 -4.00
CA SER A 618 -11.78 15.29 -4.49
C SER A 618 -12.81 16.07 -3.66
N THR A 619 -13.60 15.40 -2.83
CA THR A 619 -14.65 16.01 -1.99
C THR A 619 -14.23 16.21 -0.55
N GLN A 620 -13.02 15.80 -0.15
CA GLN A 620 -12.56 15.80 1.23
C GLN A 620 -11.52 16.92 1.48
N SER A 621 -11.63 17.61 2.61
CA SER A 621 -10.59 18.56 3.07
C SER A 621 -9.34 17.84 3.57
N VAL A 622 -9.52 16.63 4.13
CA VAL A 622 -8.46 15.69 4.52
C VAL A 622 -8.74 14.39 3.80
N VAL A 623 -7.88 14.00 2.86
CA VAL A 623 -8.06 12.77 2.08
C VAL A 623 -7.86 11.55 2.99
N GLN A 624 -8.89 10.72 3.08
CA GLN A 624 -8.91 9.52 3.92
C GLN A 624 -9.84 8.44 3.35
N PRO A 625 -9.71 7.17 3.77
CA PRO A 625 -10.62 6.11 3.34
C PRO A 625 -12.07 6.39 3.73
N VAL A 626 -13.00 6.02 2.85
CA VAL A 626 -14.45 6.13 3.08
C VAL A 626 -15.01 4.75 3.35
N SER A 627 -15.79 4.60 4.42
CA SER A 627 -16.45 3.33 4.73
C SER A 627 -17.47 2.97 3.65
N MET A 628 -17.37 1.74 3.13
CA MET A 628 -18.30 1.17 2.13
C MET A 628 -19.34 0.24 2.77
N GLY A 629 -19.33 0.15 4.10
CA GLY A 629 -20.20 -0.74 4.87
C GLY A 629 -19.62 -2.15 5.05
N PRO A 630 -20.31 -2.96 5.88
CA PRO A 630 -19.88 -4.32 6.18
C PRO A 630 -20.41 -5.33 5.14
N MET A 631 -19.69 -6.44 4.98
CA MET A 631 -20.16 -7.64 4.29
C MET A 631 -19.81 -8.91 5.08
N ALA A 632 -20.72 -9.88 5.10
CA ALA A 632 -20.42 -11.17 5.72
C ALA A 632 -19.42 -11.96 4.86
N VAL A 633 -18.44 -12.57 5.51
CA VAL A 633 -17.44 -13.41 4.86
C VAL A 633 -17.30 -14.74 5.56
N SER A 634 -17.06 -15.80 4.78
CA SER A 634 -16.80 -17.14 5.30
C SER A 634 -16.03 -17.97 4.28
N GLY A 635 -15.27 -18.97 4.75
CA GLY A 635 -14.48 -19.83 3.89
C GLY A 635 -13.09 -19.27 3.61
N SER A 636 -12.53 -19.53 2.44
CA SER A 636 -11.17 -19.16 2.06
C SER A 636 -11.09 -18.32 0.79
N SER A 637 -12.21 -17.72 0.39
CA SER A 637 -12.29 -16.87 -0.80
C SER A 637 -13.14 -15.64 -0.54
N LEU A 638 -12.64 -14.48 -0.91
CA LEU A 638 -13.34 -13.20 -0.91
C LEU A 638 -13.31 -12.63 -2.32
N THR A 639 -14.47 -12.25 -2.87
CA THR A 639 -14.56 -11.57 -4.17
C THR A 639 -15.01 -10.13 -3.98
N ILE A 640 -14.35 -9.21 -4.69
CA ILE A 640 -14.62 -7.77 -4.61
C ILE A 640 -14.36 -7.10 -5.95
N THR A 641 -15.15 -6.09 -6.30
CA THR A 641 -14.84 -5.20 -7.41
C THR A 641 -14.06 -4.00 -6.90
N LEU A 642 -12.81 -3.87 -7.33
CA LEU A 642 -11.95 -2.74 -7.04
C LEU A 642 -12.12 -1.67 -8.12
N PRO A 643 -12.55 -0.44 -7.79
CA PRO A 643 -12.66 0.64 -8.78
C PRO A 643 -11.33 0.92 -9.48
N ALA A 644 -11.40 1.55 -10.65
CA ALA A 644 -10.20 2.07 -11.33
C ALA A 644 -9.41 2.99 -10.39
N TYR A 645 -8.09 2.86 -10.38
CA TYR A 645 -7.19 3.69 -9.56
C TYR A 645 -7.68 3.86 -8.12
N SER A 646 -7.71 2.76 -7.37
CA SER A 646 -8.22 2.75 -5.99
C SER A 646 -7.30 2.03 -5.01
N VAL A 647 -7.44 2.41 -3.74
CA VAL A 647 -6.90 1.69 -2.58
C VAL A 647 -8.08 1.30 -1.70
N THR A 648 -8.20 0.02 -1.37
CA THR A 648 -9.28 -0.51 -0.54
C THR A 648 -8.69 -1.32 0.61
N THR A 649 -8.92 -0.86 1.84
CA THR A 649 -8.60 -1.62 3.05
C THR A 649 -9.81 -2.46 3.43
N ILE A 650 -9.58 -3.75 3.71
CA ILE A 650 -10.60 -4.73 4.07
C ILE A 650 -10.20 -5.34 5.41
N ASP A 651 -10.92 -5.03 6.46
CA ASP A 651 -10.69 -5.50 7.83
C ASP A 651 -11.70 -6.59 8.16
N VAL A 652 -11.22 -7.82 8.37
CA VAL A 652 -12.02 -9.00 8.63
C VAL A 652 -11.86 -9.45 10.07
N HIS A 653 -12.97 -9.45 10.84
CA HIS A 653 -13.02 -9.91 12.24
C HIS A 653 -14.42 -10.31 12.69
#